data_a961dd45a76f496dabab04ab61d8b467
#
_entry.id   a961dd45a76f496dabab04ab61d8b467
#
_cell.length_a   1.000
_cell.length_b   1.000
_cell.length_c   1.000
_cell.angle_alpha   90.00
_cell.angle_beta   90.00
_cell.angle_gamma   90.00
#
_symmetry.space_group_name_H-M   'P 1'
#
loop_
_entity.id
_entity.type
_entity.pdbx_description
1 polymer ?
#
loop_
_entity_poly.entity_id
_entity_poly.type
_entity_poly.pdbx_seq_one_letter_code
_entity_poly.pdbx_strand_id
1 'polypeptide(L)'
;MATISDIAKLAGVSQGTVSNVLNKKCNVSSDKIKKVMDAALELGYIPNERAKLLRKGHSNLLSVILPNIQSKQYIEFYLGFKSYTDSHDYDVLIQLTNENNPDTEILAVQQARSYMARGIAVFTSFNNDNIYNPYIDETGSLKSNEEILFIDRKVSYSDHFIGFDYEEAGRKLALKAIECKYSNICLLTGPLSFSNENDFYHGFMSVISQSYCCVQHVQTDAHRKLQNIMQFFDNQIPQAVFLSNYDFAECVKDIYNTFYYSDNLPIYTVSPLFTMPENDFIKYELNHRKLGYLAAKYLIDALDNSIPIKSTLLENSGFRHWHAHIDTNATLKPLRILTLDTPSAYSMKHLSKLYTQKTGTPVEITTVLYDEMYSALSSLGPDSKYDILRIDVTWLNWFSEQILQPLDKIDPSVLSDLNSFIPSTIEPYSTIKGHLYTLPFTPSIASLFYRKDLFENSIYKQMYWEKYKKNLEVPTTFDEFNKIARFFTKKFNPISPVDYGATLTLGSYGVSSSEFLIRLFSQQENLYDKNNEIRLNSSVANWALNNLIETKKYSSPDYCKWWTDTASAFAEGNVAMAILYTNFASNILNPYSKVIGNVGFASTPGHNPIIGGGYLGVSKYSKRPKESLSFIRWACNEPISSARTALGSVSACKLTYDNYEIINHYPWLNLAQKDFINCHGHRTPPSCTTPFNEYKFVGLLGKSVKDVYNGIKQSQDALNEVQELFQKEFHTL
;
A
#
# COMPACT_ATOMS: atom_id res chain seq x y z
N MET A 1 -0.28 35.21 -26.85
CA MET A 1 0.29 33.96 -26.31
C MET A 1 1.60 33.69 -27.00
N ALA A 2 2.62 33.33 -26.27
CA ALA A 2 3.92 32.93 -26.83
C ALA A 2 3.74 31.70 -27.74
N THR A 3 4.50 31.64 -28.81
CA THR A 3 4.45 30.57 -29.81
C THR A 3 5.77 29.77 -29.82
N ILE A 4 5.77 28.57 -30.42
CA ILE A 4 6.99 27.79 -30.66
C ILE A 4 8.03 28.61 -31.42
N SER A 5 7.60 29.54 -32.29
CA SER A 5 8.48 30.44 -33.02
C SER A 5 9.18 31.45 -32.11
N ASP A 6 8.46 31.97 -31.11
CA ASP A 6 9.03 32.95 -30.17
C ASP A 6 10.07 32.30 -29.27
N ILE A 7 9.79 31.07 -28.80
CA ILE A 7 10.77 30.26 -28.04
C ILE A 7 12.00 29.98 -28.90
N ALA A 8 11.83 29.60 -30.16
CA ALA A 8 12.91 29.30 -31.08
C ALA A 8 13.86 30.52 -31.25
N LYS A 9 13.26 31.72 -31.40
CA LYS A 9 14.01 32.97 -31.50
C LYS A 9 14.80 33.29 -30.23
N LEU A 10 14.13 33.18 -29.07
CA LEU A 10 14.74 33.49 -27.78
C LEU A 10 15.84 32.49 -27.41
N ALA A 11 15.60 31.20 -27.63
CA ALA A 11 16.58 30.13 -27.36
C ALA A 11 17.69 30.02 -28.41
N GLY A 12 17.59 30.70 -29.55
CA GLY A 12 18.59 30.63 -30.65
C GLY A 12 18.62 29.24 -31.32
N VAL A 13 17.48 28.57 -31.48
CA VAL A 13 17.39 27.23 -32.06
C VAL A 13 16.28 27.16 -33.12
N SER A 14 16.22 26.06 -33.90
CA SER A 14 15.13 25.88 -34.86
C SER A 14 13.80 25.53 -34.17
N GLN A 15 12.65 25.87 -34.81
CA GLN A 15 11.32 25.45 -34.33
C GLN A 15 11.21 23.93 -34.17
N GLY A 16 11.86 23.15 -35.02
CA GLY A 16 11.95 21.68 -34.90
C GLY A 16 12.66 21.25 -33.64
N THR A 17 13.72 21.94 -33.25
CA THR A 17 14.42 21.70 -31.98
C THR A 17 13.51 22.01 -30.79
N VAL A 18 12.81 23.14 -30.79
CA VAL A 18 11.83 23.49 -29.74
C VAL A 18 10.75 22.43 -29.64
N SER A 19 10.16 22.02 -30.77
CA SER A 19 9.16 20.98 -30.82
C SER A 19 9.66 19.63 -30.27
N ASN A 20 10.90 19.25 -30.59
CA ASN A 20 11.50 18.03 -30.08
C ASN A 20 11.73 18.09 -28.55
N VAL A 21 12.18 19.23 -28.04
CA VAL A 21 12.39 19.44 -26.59
C VAL A 21 11.05 19.39 -25.84
N LEU A 22 10.05 20.14 -26.30
CA LEU A 22 8.72 20.19 -25.67
C LEU A 22 7.98 18.82 -25.69
N ASN A 23 8.26 18.01 -26.72
CA ASN A 23 7.74 16.64 -26.82
C ASN A 23 8.68 15.58 -26.21
N LYS A 24 9.67 15.99 -25.41
CA LYS A 24 10.61 15.10 -24.68
C LYS A 24 11.34 14.09 -25.56
N LYS A 25 11.66 14.41 -26.82
CA LYS A 25 12.41 13.52 -27.72
C LYS A 25 13.92 13.59 -27.43
N CYS A 26 14.56 12.41 -27.33
CA CYS A 26 15.95 12.23 -26.88
C CYS A 26 17.04 12.61 -27.91
N ASN A 27 16.76 13.39 -28.96
CA ASN A 27 17.70 13.72 -30.04
C ASN A 27 18.20 15.17 -30.01
N VAL A 28 18.12 15.85 -28.86
CA VAL A 28 18.54 17.24 -28.67
C VAL A 28 19.58 17.27 -27.53
N SER A 29 20.68 18.03 -27.72
CA SER A 29 21.72 18.15 -26.66
C SER A 29 21.19 18.83 -25.39
N SER A 30 21.76 18.47 -24.25
CA SER A 30 21.39 18.99 -22.93
C SER A 30 21.44 20.53 -22.85
N ASP A 31 22.43 21.16 -23.48
CA ASP A 31 22.56 22.63 -23.56
C ASP A 31 21.36 23.26 -24.31
N LYS A 32 20.95 22.67 -25.46
CA LYS A 32 19.81 23.16 -26.20
C LYS A 32 18.48 22.91 -25.45
N ILE A 33 18.34 21.80 -24.76
CA ILE A 33 17.18 21.52 -23.89
C ILE A 33 17.05 22.63 -22.85
N LYS A 34 18.17 22.95 -22.16
CA LYS A 34 18.19 24.01 -21.15
C LYS A 34 17.78 25.37 -21.74
N LYS A 35 18.37 25.78 -22.83
CA LYS A 35 18.03 27.06 -23.49
C LYS A 35 16.55 27.15 -23.89
N VAL A 36 15.99 26.07 -24.41
CA VAL A 36 14.57 26.03 -24.81
C VAL A 36 13.66 26.07 -23.59
N MET A 37 13.98 25.34 -22.50
CA MET A 37 13.17 25.35 -21.29
C MET A 37 13.22 26.71 -20.59
N ASP A 38 14.40 27.33 -20.49
CA ASP A 38 14.57 28.68 -19.93
C ASP A 38 13.74 29.71 -20.73
N ALA A 39 13.85 29.68 -22.08
CA ALA A 39 13.08 30.55 -22.95
C ALA A 39 11.55 30.32 -22.87
N ALA A 40 11.12 29.07 -22.76
CA ALA A 40 9.68 28.75 -22.59
C ALA A 40 9.14 29.29 -21.27
N LEU A 41 9.92 29.19 -20.18
CA LEU A 41 9.60 29.74 -18.87
C LEU A 41 9.52 31.27 -18.88
N GLU A 42 10.53 31.92 -19.47
CA GLU A 42 10.61 33.38 -19.58
C GLU A 42 9.42 33.95 -20.36
N LEU A 43 9.02 33.28 -21.45
CA LEU A 43 7.88 33.70 -22.29
C LEU A 43 6.52 33.28 -21.71
N GLY A 44 6.47 32.55 -20.61
CA GLY A 44 5.22 32.01 -20.05
C GLY A 44 4.47 31.11 -21.06
N TYR A 45 5.21 30.29 -21.84
CA TYR A 45 4.61 29.46 -22.88
C TYR A 45 3.78 28.33 -22.28
N ILE A 46 2.53 28.24 -22.69
CA ILE A 46 1.61 27.13 -22.36
C ILE A 46 1.36 26.33 -23.65
N PRO A 47 1.62 25.02 -23.66
CA PRO A 47 1.33 24.15 -24.81
C PRO A 47 -0.13 24.24 -25.22
N ASN A 48 -0.40 24.39 -26.51
CA ASN A 48 -1.76 24.38 -27.02
C ASN A 48 -2.22 22.94 -27.29
N GLU A 49 -3.00 22.39 -26.38
CA GLU A 49 -3.49 21.01 -26.44
C GLU A 49 -4.40 20.77 -27.67
N ARG A 50 -5.17 21.77 -28.10
CA ARG A 50 -5.97 21.68 -29.34
C ARG A 50 -5.11 21.48 -30.57
N ALA A 51 -3.96 22.16 -30.65
CA ALA A 51 -3.02 22.00 -31.76
C ALA A 51 -2.29 20.65 -31.71
N LYS A 52 -2.15 20.07 -30.53
CA LYS A 52 -1.59 18.71 -30.30
C LYS A 52 -2.60 17.64 -30.74
N LEU A 53 -3.87 17.80 -30.39
CA LEU A 53 -5.00 16.94 -30.81
C LEU A 53 -5.11 16.86 -32.34
N LEU A 54 -5.10 18.00 -33.01
CA LEU A 54 -5.17 18.06 -34.48
C LEU A 54 -4.01 17.34 -35.18
N ARG A 55 -2.85 17.25 -34.55
CA ARG A 55 -1.66 16.53 -35.06
C ARG A 55 -1.65 15.04 -34.76
N LYS A 56 -2.18 14.61 -33.59
CA LYS A 56 -2.23 13.20 -33.19
C LYS A 56 -3.44 12.45 -33.75
N GLY A 57 -4.52 13.16 -34.14
CA GLY A 57 -5.76 12.56 -34.61
C GLY A 57 -6.65 11.94 -33.56
N HIS A 58 -6.19 11.87 -32.28
CA HIS A 58 -6.97 11.38 -31.15
C HIS A 58 -6.59 12.12 -29.86
N SER A 59 -7.54 12.21 -28.92
CA SER A 59 -7.30 12.75 -27.58
C SER A 59 -6.79 11.65 -26.64
N ASN A 60 -6.14 12.03 -25.56
CA ASN A 60 -5.88 11.14 -24.41
C ASN A 60 -6.90 11.48 -23.30
N LEU A 61 -8.18 11.62 -23.64
CA LEU A 61 -9.23 12.00 -22.71
C LEU A 61 -10.17 10.82 -22.46
N LEU A 62 -10.41 10.50 -21.20
CA LEU A 62 -11.48 9.61 -20.75
C LEU A 62 -12.56 10.43 -20.04
N SER A 63 -13.81 10.04 -20.16
CA SER A 63 -14.92 10.64 -19.42
C SER A 63 -15.38 9.73 -18.30
N VAL A 64 -15.64 10.31 -17.12
CA VAL A 64 -16.29 9.65 -16.00
C VAL A 64 -17.60 10.35 -15.72
N ILE A 65 -18.70 9.62 -15.84
CA ILE A 65 -20.07 10.14 -15.64
C ILE A 65 -20.60 9.57 -14.33
N LEU A 66 -20.84 10.45 -13.34
CA LEU A 66 -21.24 10.12 -11.98
C LEU A 66 -22.62 10.72 -11.67
N PRO A 67 -23.43 10.06 -10.80
CA PRO A 67 -24.67 10.66 -10.30
C PRO A 67 -24.46 11.99 -9.57
N ASN A 68 -23.45 12.05 -8.69
CA ASN A 68 -23.03 13.23 -7.93
C ASN A 68 -21.58 13.09 -7.45
N ILE A 69 -21.02 14.09 -6.79
CA ILE A 69 -19.69 14.06 -6.14
C ILE A 69 -19.76 14.20 -4.61
N GLN A 70 -20.94 14.18 -4.02
CA GLN A 70 -21.12 14.27 -2.57
C GLN A 70 -21.02 12.89 -1.93
N SER A 71 -21.51 11.87 -2.62
CA SER A 71 -21.48 10.49 -2.16
C SER A 71 -20.05 9.94 -2.14
N LYS A 72 -19.66 9.40 -1.00
CA LYS A 72 -18.29 8.89 -0.79
C LYS A 72 -17.92 7.79 -1.79
N GLN A 73 -18.84 6.93 -2.18
CA GLN A 73 -18.60 5.87 -3.18
C GLN A 73 -18.12 6.42 -4.53
N TYR A 74 -18.70 7.51 -5.01
CA TYR A 74 -18.34 8.10 -6.31
C TYR A 74 -17.02 8.85 -6.26
N ILE A 75 -16.75 9.53 -5.14
CA ILE A 75 -15.43 10.15 -4.92
C ILE A 75 -14.34 9.08 -4.88
N GLU A 76 -14.55 8.00 -4.12
CA GLU A 76 -13.59 6.90 -4.02
C GLU A 76 -13.35 6.26 -5.40
N PHE A 77 -14.40 6.02 -6.17
CA PHE A 77 -14.27 5.54 -7.54
C PHE A 77 -13.42 6.49 -8.39
N TYR A 78 -13.78 7.78 -8.41
CA TYR A 78 -13.06 8.77 -9.20
C TYR A 78 -11.57 8.84 -8.85
N LEU A 79 -11.25 8.85 -7.57
CA LEU A 79 -9.86 8.91 -7.11
C LEU A 79 -9.07 7.66 -7.52
N GLY A 80 -9.69 6.48 -7.50
CA GLY A 80 -9.09 5.26 -8.03
C GLY A 80 -8.87 5.32 -9.54
N PHE A 81 -9.86 5.79 -10.28
CA PHE A 81 -9.80 5.99 -11.72
C PHE A 81 -8.67 6.97 -12.09
N LYS A 82 -8.64 8.11 -11.44
CA LYS A 82 -7.63 9.16 -11.64
C LYS A 82 -6.21 8.67 -11.36
N SER A 83 -6.02 7.86 -10.32
CA SER A 83 -4.69 7.34 -9.98
C SER A 83 -4.08 6.47 -11.07
N TYR A 84 -4.91 5.70 -11.81
CA TYR A 84 -4.44 4.90 -12.92
C TYR A 84 -4.20 5.73 -14.19
N THR A 85 -5.14 6.65 -14.52
CA THR A 85 -5.03 7.51 -15.70
C THR A 85 -3.81 8.43 -15.64
N ASP A 86 -3.48 8.98 -14.46
CA ASP A 86 -2.30 9.83 -14.28
C ASP A 86 -0.98 9.10 -14.58
N SER A 87 -0.92 7.80 -14.27
CA SER A 87 0.26 6.98 -14.56
C SER A 87 0.39 6.57 -16.03
N HIS A 88 -0.64 6.84 -16.87
CA HIS A 88 -0.72 6.45 -18.27
C HIS A 88 -0.92 7.65 -19.23
N ASP A 89 -0.65 8.87 -18.77
CA ASP A 89 -0.78 10.12 -19.55
C ASP A 89 -2.20 10.33 -20.13
N TYR A 90 -3.26 9.93 -19.39
CA TYR A 90 -4.64 10.20 -19.74
C TYR A 90 -5.25 11.30 -18.85
N ASP A 91 -5.95 12.22 -19.47
CA ASP A 91 -6.78 13.22 -18.78
C ASP A 91 -8.18 12.68 -18.50
N VAL A 92 -8.84 13.19 -17.46
CA VAL A 92 -10.19 12.77 -17.07
C VAL A 92 -11.16 13.94 -17.07
N LEU A 93 -12.25 13.81 -17.83
CA LEU A 93 -13.41 14.70 -17.81
C LEU A 93 -14.44 14.13 -16.83
N ILE A 94 -14.73 14.85 -15.75
CA ILE A 94 -15.82 14.48 -14.84
C ILE A 94 -17.09 15.18 -15.29
N GLN A 95 -18.19 14.41 -15.31
CA GLN A 95 -19.52 14.91 -15.62
C GLN A 95 -20.54 14.33 -14.63
N LEU A 96 -21.57 15.10 -14.33
CA LEU A 96 -22.56 14.75 -13.32
C LEU A 96 -23.95 14.63 -13.96
N THR A 97 -24.71 13.62 -13.53
CA THR A 97 -26.07 13.37 -14.01
C THR A 97 -27.15 13.93 -13.07
N ASN A 98 -26.79 14.76 -12.08
CA ASN A 98 -27.71 15.34 -11.11
C ASN A 98 -28.68 14.30 -10.52
N GLU A 99 -28.12 13.35 -9.78
CA GLU A 99 -28.87 12.30 -9.09
C GLU A 99 -29.62 11.35 -10.03
N ASN A 100 -28.92 10.82 -11.01
CA ASN A 100 -29.45 9.82 -11.96
C ASN A 100 -30.54 10.36 -12.90
N ASN A 101 -30.39 11.59 -13.37
CA ASN A 101 -31.29 12.14 -14.36
C ASN A 101 -30.85 11.73 -15.79
N PRO A 102 -31.67 10.96 -16.56
CA PRO A 102 -31.31 10.52 -17.91
C PRO A 102 -31.07 11.65 -18.90
N ASP A 103 -31.78 12.75 -18.80
CA ASP A 103 -31.61 13.89 -19.73
C ASP A 103 -30.23 14.54 -19.55
N THR A 104 -29.77 14.67 -18.30
CA THR A 104 -28.44 15.21 -18.04
C THR A 104 -27.34 14.22 -18.42
N GLU A 105 -27.60 12.91 -18.34
CA GLU A 105 -26.66 11.89 -18.82
C GLU A 105 -26.51 11.94 -20.36
N ILE A 106 -27.60 12.12 -21.09
CA ILE A 106 -27.54 12.33 -22.55
C ILE A 106 -26.60 13.51 -22.89
N LEU A 107 -26.80 14.65 -22.21
CA LEU A 107 -25.96 15.83 -22.40
C LEU A 107 -24.49 15.54 -22.03
N ALA A 108 -24.24 14.82 -20.96
CA ALA A 108 -22.89 14.44 -20.55
C ALA A 108 -22.21 13.57 -21.61
N VAL A 109 -22.90 12.58 -22.18
CA VAL A 109 -22.37 11.73 -23.25
C VAL A 109 -22.09 12.54 -24.50
N GLN A 110 -23.02 13.45 -24.92
CA GLN A 110 -22.81 14.33 -26.05
C GLN A 110 -21.61 15.25 -25.87
N GLN A 111 -21.43 15.76 -24.66
CA GLN A 111 -20.28 16.60 -24.30
C GLN A 111 -18.98 15.82 -24.33
N ALA A 112 -18.94 14.59 -23.75
CA ALA A 112 -17.77 13.72 -23.84
C ALA A 112 -17.35 13.48 -25.29
N ARG A 113 -18.29 13.19 -26.17
CA ARG A 113 -18.05 13.04 -27.60
C ARG A 113 -17.54 14.32 -28.26
N SER A 114 -18.11 15.49 -27.90
CA SER A 114 -17.66 16.78 -28.44
C SER A 114 -16.22 17.12 -28.07
N TYR A 115 -15.75 16.65 -26.91
CA TYR A 115 -14.36 16.74 -26.48
C TYR A 115 -13.48 15.59 -26.99
N MET A 116 -14.02 14.71 -27.84
CA MET A 116 -13.30 13.57 -28.43
C MET A 116 -12.75 12.60 -27.36
N ALA A 117 -13.51 12.38 -26.28
CA ALA A 117 -13.16 11.35 -25.29
C ALA A 117 -13.10 9.98 -25.97
N ARG A 118 -12.04 9.21 -25.71
CA ARG A 118 -11.84 7.88 -26.29
C ARG A 118 -12.63 6.79 -25.56
N GLY A 119 -12.93 7.00 -24.29
CA GLY A 119 -13.68 6.07 -23.48
C GLY A 119 -14.53 6.76 -22.41
N ILE A 120 -15.61 6.10 -22.02
CA ILE A 120 -16.59 6.59 -21.04
C ILE A 120 -16.79 5.53 -19.98
N ALA A 121 -16.53 5.86 -18.70
CA ALA A 121 -16.96 5.08 -17.54
C ALA A 121 -18.21 5.73 -16.95
N VAL A 122 -19.30 4.99 -16.78
CA VAL A 122 -20.58 5.58 -16.41
C VAL A 122 -21.35 4.76 -15.37
N PHE A 123 -21.82 5.44 -14.31
CA PHE A 123 -22.89 4.95 -13.45
C PHE A 123 -24.23 5.34 -14.09
N THR A 124 -24.71 4.54 -15.02
CA THR A 124 -25.80 4.93 -15.90
C THR A 124 -27.13 5.11 -15.16
N SER A 125 -27.88 6.15 -15.57
CA SER A 125 -29.28 6.36 -15.18
C SER A 125 -30.27 5.58 -16.06
N PHE A 126 -29.78 4.99 -17.17
CA PHE A 126 -30.60 4.26 -18.10
C PHE A 126 -30.85 2.84 -17.61
N ASN A 127 -32.11 2.47 -17.61
CA ASN A 127 -32.56 1.08 -17.50
C ASN A 127 -33.04 0.60 -18.88
N ASN A 128 -33.49 -0.65 -18.94
CA ASN A 128 -33.93 -1.28 -20.19
C ASN A 128 -35.23 -0.68 -20.80
N ASP A 129 -35.92 0.19 -20.06
CA ASP A 129 -37.25 0.72 -20.42
C ASP A 129 -37.19 2.12 -21.05
N ASN A 130 -35.98 2.72 -21.18
CA ASN A 130 -35.83 4.05 -21.73
C ASN A 130 -35.99 4.06 -23.25
N ILE A 131 -36.85 4.98 -23.77
CA ILE A 131 -37.17 5.12 -25.20
C ILE A 131 -35.96 5.56 -26.01
N TYR A 132 -35.11 6.43 -25.47
CA TYR A 132 -33.88 6.91 -26.11
C TYR A 132 -32.69 6.56 -25.26
N ASN A 133 -31.72 5.86 -25.83
CA ASN A 133 -30.50 5.48 -25.16
C ASN A 133 -29.28 6.04 -25.92
N PRO A 134 -28.44 6.89 -25.31
CA PRO A 134 -27.33 7.54 -26.01
C PRO A 134 -26.19 6.56 -26.38
N TYR A 135 -26.17 5.35 -25.84
CA TYR A 135 -25.08 4.38 -25.99
C TYR A 135 -25.28 3.41 -27.15
N ILE A 136 -26.52 3.19 -27.58
CA ILE A 136 -26.85 2.22 -28.64
C ILE A 136 -27.22 2.92 -29.95
N ASP A 137 -27.00 2.22 -31.05
CA ASP A 137 -27.41 2.60 -32.38
C ASP A 137 -28.83 2.09 -32.71
N GLU A 138 -29.29 2.30 -33.97
CA GLU A 138 -30.59 1.85 -34.43
C GLU A 138 -30.75 0.31 -34.44
N THR A 139 -29.63 -0.43 -34.40
CA THR A 139 -29.64 -1.91 -34.32
C THR A 139 -29.69 -2.44 -32.91
N GLY A 140 -29.62 -1.57 -31.90
CA GLY A 140 -29.54 -1.92 -30.49
C GLY A 140 -28.15 -2.33 -30.02
N SER A 141 -27.12 -2.12 -30.87
CA SER A 141 -25.71 -2.40 -30.54
C SER A 141 -25.00 -1.16 -30.00
N LEU A 142 -23.95 -1.36 -29.18
CA LEU A 142 -23.12 -0.24 -28.72
C LEU A 142 -22.54 0.54 -29.90
N LYS A 143 -22.58 1.88 -29.82
CA LYS A 143 -21.95 2.74 -30.82
C LYS A 143 -20.44 2.53 -30.80
N SER A 144 -19.83 2.39 -31.96
CA SER A 144 -18.42 2.00 -32.14
C SER A 144 -17.39 3.12 -32.05
N ASN A 145 -17.81 4.34 -31.70
CA ASN A 145 -16.92 5.50 -31.76
C ASN A 145 -16.07 5.71 -30.50
N GLU A 146 -16.48 5.15 -29.40
CA GLU A 146 -15.79 5.21 -28.11
C GLU A 146 -15.97 3.89 -27.33
N GLU A 147 -15.01 3.57 -26.45
CA GLU A 147 -15.16 2.46 -25.51
C GLU A 147 -16.05 2.89 -24.33
N ILE A 148 -17.08 2.11 -24.04
CA ILE A 148 -18.03 2.39 -22.95
C ILE A 148 -17.95 1.28 -21.92
N LEU A 149 -17.81 1.67 -20.63
CA LEU A 149 -17.77 0.76 -19.49
C LEU A 149 -18.84 1.16 -18.46
N PHE A 150 -19.80 0.28 -18.24
CA PHE A 150 -20.86 0.45 -17.24
C PHE A 150 -20.35 0.03 -15.85
N ILE A 151 -20.58 0.90 -14.86
CA ILE A 151 -20.06 0.75 -13.51
C ILE A 151 -21.22 0.42 -12.55
N ASP A 152 -21.11 -0.64 -11.78
CA ASP A 152 -22.06 -1.13 -10.78
C ASP A 152 -23.48 -1.43 -11.29
N ARG A 153 -23.88 -0.90 -12.43
CA ARG A 153 -25.21 -1.06 -13.01
C ARG A 153 -25.13 -1.82 -14.33
N LYS A 154 -25.59 -3.06 -14.30
CA LYS A 154 -25.67 -3.92 -15.50
C LYS A 154 -26.76 -3.42 -16.42
N VAL A 155 -26.49 -3.47 -17.70
CA VAL A 155 -27.45 -3.17 -18.78
C VAL A 155 -27.62 -4.42 -19.66
N SER A 156 -28.79 -4.61 -20.25
CA SER A 156 -29.07 -5.82 -21.06
C SER A 156 -28.43 -5.82 -22.44
N TYR A 157 -27.99 -4.66 -22.93
CA TYR A 157 -27.47 -4.46 -24.27
C TYR A 157 -25.92 -4.44 -24.34
N SER A 158 -25.23 -4.69 -23.24
CA SER A 158 -23.77 -4.70 -23.21
C SER A 158 -23.20 -5.57 -22.08
N ASP A 159 -22.12 -6.28 -22.43
CA ASP A 159 -21.30 -7.03 -21.46
C ASP A 159 -20.10 -6.19 -20.94
N HIS A 160 -19.96 -4.93 -21.36
CA HIS A 160 -18.92 -4.03 -20.87
C HIS A 160 -19.28 -3.51 -19.47
N PHE A 161 -19.03 -4.32 -18.47
CA PHE A 161 -19.47 -4.07 -17.11
C PHE A 161 -18.36 -4.38 -16.10
N ILE A 162 -18.25 -3.55 -15.06
CA ILE A 162 -17.47 -3.84 -13.86
C ILE A 162 -18.23 -3.34 -12.62
N GLY A 163 -18.31 -4.16 -11.58
CA GLY A 163 -19.03 -3.82 -10.34
C GLY A 163 -18.83 -4.84 -9.26
N PHE A 164 -19.66 -4.75 -8.21
CA PHE A 164 -19.65 -5.67 -7.07
C PHE A 164 -20.81 -6.66 -7.11
N ASP A 165 -20.69 -7.72 -6.29
CA ASP A 165 -21.79 -8.66 -6.02
C ASP A 165 -22.74 -8.09 -4.96
N TYR A 166 -23.71 -7.28 -5.40
CA TYR A 166 -24.73 -6.72 -4.51
C TYR A 166 -25.71 -7.75 -3.99
N GLU A 167 -25.93 -8.86 -4.71
CA GLU A 167 -26.77 -9.96 -4.23
C GLU A 167 -26.14 -10.64 -3.03
N GLU A 168 -24.81 -10.88 -3.06
CA GLU A 168 -24.08 -11.36 -1.89
C GLU A 168 -24.16 -10.37 -0.72
N ALA A 169 -23.99 -9.08 -0.97
CA ALA A 169 -24.10 -8.05 0.06
C ALA A 169 -25.47 -8.10 0.76
N GLY A 170 -26.55 -8.20 -0.02
CA GLY A 170 -27.89 -8.36 0.52
C GLY A 170 -28.05 -9.63 1.38
N ARG A 171 -27.59 -10.78 0.88
CA ARG A 171 -27.61 -12.05 1.64
C ARG A 171 -26.85 -11.95 2.97
N LYS A 172 -25.68 -11.34 2.97
CA LYS A 172 -24.85 -11.21 4.18
C LYS A 172 -25.50 -10.30 5.22
N LEU A 173 -26.10 -9.19 4.79
CA LEU A 173 -26.85 -8.30 5.70
C LEU A 173 -28.10 -8.98 6.27
N ALA A 174 -28.84 -9.77 5.48
CA ALA A 174 -29.98 -10.54 5.96
C ALA A 174 -29.58 -11.61 6.99
N LEU A 175 -28.46 -12.33 6.75
CA LEU A 175 -27.93 -13.27 7.73
C LEU A 175 -27.60 -12.56 9.06
N LYS A 176 -27.10 -11.33 9.00
CA LYS A 176 -26.81 -10.54 10.21
C LYS A 176 -28.07 -10.19 10.99
N ALA A 177 -29.18 -9.89 10.29
CA ALA A 177 -30.46 -9.66 10.93
C ALA A 177 -30.96 -10.91 11.69
N ILE A 178 -30.79 -12.09 11.10
CA ILE A 178 -31.16 -13.38 11.71
C ILE A 178 -30.27 -13.70 12.93
N GLU A 179 -28.94 -13.51 12.80
CA GLU A 179 -28.00 -13.70 13.92
C GLU A 179 -28.36 -12.83 15.13
N CYS A 180 -28.74 -11.58 14.89
CA CYS A 180 -29.16 -10.65 15.91
C CYS A 180 -30.58 -10.89 16.43
N LYS A 181 -31.33 -11.86 15.86
CA LYS A 181 -32.70 -12.25 16.25
C LYS A 181 -33.68 -11.09 16.20
N TYR A 182 -33.54 -10.18 15.24
CA TYR A 182 -34.54 -9.13 15.03
C TYR A 182 -35.85 -9.72 14.52
N SER A 183 -36.98 -9.22 15.05
CA SER A 183 -38.32 -9.62 14.65
C SER A 183 -39.05 -8.58 13.78
N ASN A 184 -38.55 -7.33 13.78
CA ASN A 184 -39.11 -6.24 12.99
C ASN A 184 -37.97 -5.30 12.52
N ILE A 185 -37.80 -5.22 11.21
CA ILE A 185 -36.71 -4.40 10.59
C ILE A 185 -37.24 -3.55 9.45
N CYS A 186 -36.54 -2.47 9.17
CA CYS A 186 -36.69 -1.69 7.94
C CYS A 186 -35.60 -2.09 6.94
N LEU A 187 -36.00 -2.37 5.71
CA LEU A 187 -35.11 -2.50 4.56
C LEU A 187 -35.28 -1.27 3.66
N LEU A 188 -34.25 -0.47 3.48
CA LEU A 188 -34.29 0.75 2.67
C LEU A 188 -33.36 0.59 1.48
N THR A 189 -33.92 0.76 0.28
CA THR A 189 -33.18 0.63 -0.99
C THR A 189 -33.37 1.86 -1.87
N GLY A 190 -32.48 2.02 -2.84
CA GLY A 190 -32.71 2.88 -4.00
C GLY A 190 -33.78 2.30 -4.96
N PRO A 191 -33.97 2.93 -6.12
CA PRO A 191 -34.90 2.44 -7.12
C PRO A 191 -34.52 1.06 -7.64
N LEU A 192 -35.42 0.09 -7.53
CA LEU A 192 -35.20 -1.30 -7.99
C LEU A 192 -35.10 -1.41 -9.53
N SER A 193 -35.30 -0.33 -10.26
CA SER A 193 -34.99 -0.27 -11.69
C SER A 193 -33.49 -0.33 -11.98
N PHE A 194 -32.64 -0.03 -11.01
CA PHE A 194 -31.19 -0.20 -11.13
C PHE A 194 -30.77 -1.60 -10.68
N SER A 195 -29.94 -2.28 -11.48
CA SER A 195 -29.57 -3.68 -11.24
C SER A 195 -28.89 -3.90 -9.90
N ASN A 196 -28.01 -3.02 -9.45
CA ASN A 196 -27.35 -3.11 -8.15
C ASN A 196 -28.32 -3.05 -6.97
N GLU A 197 -29.33 -2.17 -7.02
CA GLU A 197 -30.37 -2.07 -5.97
C GLU A 197 -31.30 -3.28 -6.00
N ASN A 198 -31.64 -3.75 -7.18
CA ASN A 198 -32.47 -4.94 -7.37
C ASN A 198 -31.75 -6.22 -6.91
N ASP A 199 -30.48 -6.40 -7.29
CA ASP A 199 -29.65 -7.52 -6.87
C ASP A 199 -29.51 -7.54 -5.33
N PHE A 200 -29.28 -6.39 -4.71
CA PHE A 200 -29.23 -6.25 -3.25
C PHE A 200 -30.55 -6.66 -2.59
N TYR A 201 -31.68 -6.12 -3.08
CA TYR A 201 -33.01 -6.44 -2.57
C TYR A 201 -33.31 -7.93 -2.67
N HIS A 202 -33.08 -8.54 -3.82
CA HIS A 202 -33.31 -9.98 -4.03
C HIS A 202 -32.39 -10.82 -3.16
N GLY A 203 -31.13 -10.48 -3.03
CA GLY A 203 -30.19 -11.14 -2.13
C GLY A 203 -30.66 -11.10 -0.68
N PHE A 204 -31.10 -9.94 -0.20
CA PHE A 204 -31.62 -9.77 1.16
C PHE A 204 -32.90 -10.59 1.38
N MET A 205 -33.88 -10.46 0.49
CA MET A 205 -35.18 -11.14 0.61
C MET A 205 -35.05 -12.64 0.46
N SER A 206 -34.12 -13.18 -0.31
CA SER A 206 -33.92 -14.62 -0.49
C SER A 206 -33.58 -15.34 0.82
N VAL A 207 -32.97 -14.63 1.76
CA VAL A 207 -32.56 -15.15 3.07
C VAL A 207 -33.59 -14.83 4.15
N ILE A 208 -34.00 -13.55 4.26
CA ILE A 208 -34.81 -13.08 5.37
C ILE A 208 -36.25 -13.64 5.31
N SER A 209 -36.80 -13.91 4.12
CA SER A 209 -38.12 -14.48 3.93
C SER A 209 -38.27 -15.89 4.52
N GLN A 210 -37.14 -16.56 4.81
CA GLN A 210 -37.15 -17.88 5.47
C GLN A 210 -37.14 -17.76 7.00
N SER A 211 -37.18 -16.57 7.54
CA SER A 211 -37.19 -16.26 8.98
C SER A 211 -38.57 -15.74 9.43
N TYR A 212 -38.76 -15.62 10.75
CA TYR A 212 -39.93 -14.97 11.36
C TYR A 212 -39.82 -13.45 11.44
N CYS A 213 -38.84 -12.83 10.80
CA CYS A 213 -38.60 -11.39 10.83
C CYS A 213 -39.58 -10.67 9.90
N CYS A 214 -40.33 -9.70 10.43
CA CYS A 214 -41.14 -8.80 9.63
C CYS A 214 -40.25 -7.75 8.98
N VAL A 215 -40.29 -7.67 7.65
CA VAL A 215 -39.47 -6.69 6.88
C VAL A 215 -40.40 -5.64 6.28
N GLN A 216 -40.12 -4.40 6.57
CA GLN A 216 -40.77 -3.27 5.91
C GLN A 216 -39.83 -2.69 4.91
N HIS A 217 -40.16 -2.80 3.64
CA HIS A 217 -39.36 -2.28 2.55
C HIS A 217 -39.78 -0.85 2.22
N VAL A 218 -38.79 0.06 2.27
CA VAL A 218 -38.91 1.46 1.84
C VAL A 218 -37.99 1.68 0.64
N GLN A 219 -38.59 1.99 -0.50
CA GLN A 219 -37.85 2.38 -1.69
C GLN A 219 -37.78 3.91 -1.75
N THR A 220 -36.58 4.45 -1.97
CA THR A 220 -36.36 5.89 -2.04
C THR A 220 -35.30 6.28 -3.08
N ASP A 221 -35.18 7.56 -3.35
CA ASP A 221 -34.15 8.17 -4.18
C ASP A 221 -33.54 9.39 -3.48
N ALA A 222 -32.52 9.96 -4.08
CA ALA A 222 -31.80 11.09 -3.49
C ALA A 222 -32.69 12.31 -3.24
N HIS A 223 -33.72 12.53 -4.04
CA HIS A 223 -34.63 13.70 -3.92
C HIS A 223 -35.69 13.51 -2.82
N ARG A 224 -36.12 12.30 -2.57
CA ARG A 224 -37.21 11.97 -1.64
C ARG A 224 -36.73 11.27 -0.36
N LYS A 225 -35.44 10.99 -0.20
CA LYS A 225 -34.91 10.24 0.95
C LYS A 225 -35.36 10.81 2.29
N LEU A 226 -35.24 12.13 2.48
CA LEU A 226 -35.66 12.79 3.71
C LEU A 226 -37.13 12.55 4.01
N GLN A 227 -38.02 12.84 3.04
CA GLN A 227 -39.45 12.66 3.18
C GLN A 227 -39.84 11.22 3.47
N ASN A 228 -39.33 10.28 2.68
CA ASN A 228 -39.70 8.86 2.80
C ASN A 228 -39.24 8.26 4.13
N ILE A 229 -38.04 8.61 4.60
CA ILE A 229 -37.51 8.14 5.89
C ILE A 229 -38.30 8.73 7.05
N MET A 230 -38.62 10.03 7.03
CA MET A 230 -39.45 10.65 8.07
C MET A 230 -40.84 10.02 8.13
N GLN A 231 -41.53 9.87 6.99
CA GLN A 231 -42.85 9.23 6.93
C GLN A 231 -42.83 7.79 7.44
N PHE A 232 -41.73 7.07 7.20
CA PHE A 232 -41.57 5.72 7.74
C PHE A 232 -41.51 5.74 9.28
N PHE A 233 -40.69 6.58 9.87
CA PHE A 233 -40.53 6.66 11.33
C PHE A 233 -41.76 7.20 12.05
N ASP A 234 -42.58 8.03 11.42
CA ASP A 234 -43.85 8.51 11.98
C ASP A 234 -44.84 7.37 12.22
N ASN A 235 -44.76 6.26 11.43
CA ASN A 235 -45.65 5.13 11.58
C ASN A 235 -45.11 4.11 12.60
N GLN A 236 -43.83 3.87 12.65
CA GLN A 236 -43.23 2.91 13.59
C GLN A 236 -41.69 2.98 13.61
N ILE A 237 -41.14 2.58 14.75
CA ILE A 237 -39.68 2.46 14.94
C ILE A 237 -39.29 0.98 14.83
N PRO A 238 -38.44 0.59 13.88
CA PRO A 238 -37.94 -0.78 13.75
C PRO A 238 -36.87 -1.08 14.81
N GLN A 239 -36.59 -2.38 15.03
CA GLN A 239 -35.47 -2.79 15.89
C GLN A 239 -34.09 -2.53 15.24
N ALA A 240 -34.04 -2.52 13.91
CA ALA A 240 -32.84 -2.19 13.14
C ALA A 240 -33.21 -1.75 11.73
N VAL A 241 -32.32 -0.99 11.09
CA VAL A 241 -32.44 -0.55 9.69
C VAL A 241 -31.32 -1.14 8.87
N PHE A 242 -31.67 -1.70 7.70
CA PHE A 242 -30.75 -2.27 6.72
C PHE A 242 -30.82 -1.48 5.41
N LEU A 243 -29.68 -1.08 4.89
CA LEU A 243 -29.60 -0.13 3.77
C LEU A 243 -28.66 -0.62 2.68
N SER A 244 -29.09 -0.42 1.43
CA SER A 244 -28.27 -0.70 0.25
C SER A 244 -27.16 0.32 0.00
N ASN A 245 -27.21 1.48 0.69
CA ASN A 245 -26.36 2.63 0.36
C ASN A 245 -26.02 3.44 1.62
N TYR A 246 -24.76 3.86 1.73
CA TYR A 246 -24.23 4.61 2.86
C TYR A 246 -24.87 6.01 3.02
N ASP A 247 -25.20 6.70 1.92
CA ASP A 247 -25.81 8.03 1.98
C ASP A 247 -27.20 8.01 2.62
N PHE A 248 -27.91 6.88 2.55
CA PHE A 248 -29.16 6.68 3.26
C PHE A 248 -28.93 6.48 4.76
N ALA A 249 -27.79 5.84 5.14
CA ALA A 249 -27.49 5.61 6.56
C ALA A 249 -27.24 6.90 7.31
N GLU A 250 -26.52 7.84 6.73
CA GLU A 250 -26.32 9.17 7.32
C GLU A 250 -27.65 9.90 7.49
N CYS A 251 -28.51 9.88 6.45
CA CYS A 251 -29.82 10.51 6.53
C CYS A 251 -30.72 9.86 7.59
N VAL A 252 -30.75 8.52 7.70
CA VAL A 252 -31.50 7.81 8.75
C VAL A 252 -31.02 8.24 10.14
N LYS A 253 -29.72 8.26 10.35
CA LYS A 253 -29.10 8.64 11.63
C LYS A 253 -29.46 10.08 12.02
N ASP A 254 -29.32 11.01 11.08
CA ASP A 254 -29.61 12.42 11.35
C ASP A 254 -31.07 12.65 11.70
N ILE A 255 -32.01 12.04 10.96
CA ILE A 255 -33.45 12.10 11.24
C ILE A 255 -33.73 11.47 12.60
N TYR A 256 -33.23 10.27 12.85
CA TYR A 256 -33.51 9.55 14.08
C TYR A 256 -33.01 10.31 15.31
N ASN A 257 -31.78 10.79 15.28
CA ASN A 257 -31.17 11.56 16.37
C ASN A 257 -31.85 12.91 16.59
N THR A 258 -32.34 13.55 15.52
CA THR A 258 -32.96 14.88 15.62
C THR A 258 -34.38 14.82 16.16
N PHE A 259 -35.17 13.83 15.78
CA PHE A 259 -36.62 13.84 16.02
C PHE A 259 -37.11 12.80 17.00
N TYR A 260 -36.38 11.69 17.21
CA TYR A 260 -36.93 10.53 17.95
C TYR A 260 -36.24 10.27 19.30
N TYR A 261 -35.15 10.90 19.64
CA TYR A 261 -34.47 10.99 20.96
C TYR A 261 -34.37 9.69 21.77
N SER A 262 -34.37 8.52 21.16
CA SER A 262 -34.32 7.26 21.87
C SER A 262 -33.00 6.52 21.68
N ASP A 263 -32.79 5.46 22.46
CA ASP A 263 -31.60 4.63 22.46
C ASP A 263 -31.14 4.19 21.05
N ASN A 264 -29.85 3.94 20.90
CA ASN A 264 -29.17 3.58 19.64
C ASN A 264 -29.98 2.65 18.74
N LEU A 265 -30.47 3.15 17.61
CA LEU A 265 -31.03 2.36 16.53
C LEU A 265 -29.88 1.69 15.76
N PRO A 266 -29.77 0.36 15.74
CA PRO A 266 -28.75 -0.33 14.93
C PRO A 266 -28.98 -0.09 13.44
N ILE A 267 -27.95 0.46 12.77
CA ILE A 267 -27.97 0.76 11.34
C ILE A 267 -26.93 -0.11 10.63
N TYR A 268 -27.39 -0.91 9.69
CA TYR A 268 -26.59 -1.80 8.85
C TYR A 268 -26.60 -1.29 7.41
N THR A 269 -25.45 -1.07 6.81
CA THR A 269 -25.39 -0.49 5.47
C THR A 269 -24.31 -1.08 4.59
N VAL A 270 -24.59 -1.17 3.29
CA VAL A 270 -23.52 -1.27 2.29
C VAL A 270 -22.78 0.06 2.26
N SER A 271 -21.46 0.02 2.29
CA SER A 271 -20.62 1.19 2.48
C SER A 271 -19.37 1.12 1.60
N PRO A 272 -18.84 2.25 1.12
CA PRO A 272 -17.47 2.27 0.64
C PRO A 272 -16.49 1.90 1.77
N LEU A 273 -15.30 1.47 1.39
CA LEU A 273 -14.24 1.14 2.32
C LEU A 273 -13.72 2.44 3.00
N PHE A 274 -13.75 2.46 4.33
CA PHE A 274 -13.23 3.58 5.12
C PHE A 274 -11.89 3.26 5.73
N THR A 275 -11.05 4.28 5.91
CA THR A 275 -9.73 4.17 6.55
C THR A 275 -9.84 3.80 8.02
N MET A 276 -10.76 4.42 8.72
CA MET A 276 -11.00 4.23 10.15
C MET A 276 -12.44 3.79 10.39
N PRO A 277 -12.69 2.98 11.45
CA PRO A 277 -14.03 2.63 11.82
C PRO A 277 -14.76 3.88 12.34
N GLU A 278 -15.83 4.24 11.69
CA GLU A 278 -16.89 4.98 12.34
C GLU A 278 -17.74 4.00 13.14
N ASN A 279 -17.95 4.27 14.41
CA ASN A 279 -18.66 3.34 15.30
C ASN A 279 -20.19 3.41 15.15
N ASP A 280 -20.69 4.29 14.28
CA ASP A 280 -22.12 4.60 14.21
C ASP A 280 -22.92 3.64 13.32
N PHE A 281 -22.25 2.91 12.43
CA PHE A 281 -22.89 1.96 11.51
C PHE A 281 -22.18 0.63 11.49
N ILE A 282 -22.95 -0.45 11.27
CA ILE A 282 -22.40 -1.77 10.94
C ILE A 282 -22.31 -1.86 9.42
N LYS A 283 -21.07 -1.86 8.90
CA LYS A 283 -20.79 -1.69 7.48
C LYS A 283 -20.43 -2.99 6.79
N TYR A 284 -21.10 -3.26 5.68
CA TYR A 284 -20.66 -4.22 4.68
C TYR A 284 -19.92 -3.45 3.58
N GLU A 285 -18.61 -3.61 3.51
CA GLU A 285 -17.75 -2.70 2.75
C GLU A 285 -17.43 -3.20 1.33
N LEU A 286 -17.40 -2.26 0.40
CA LEU A 286 -17.05 -2.43 -1.01
C LEU A 286 -15.91 -1.47 -1.38
N ASN A 287 -14.88 -1.96 -2.07
CA ASN A 287 -13.69 -1.15 -2.40
C ASN A 287 -13.87 -0.37 -3.70
N HIS A 288 -14.64 0.73 -3.66
CA HIS A 288 -14.91 1.58 -4.83
C HIS A 288 -13.65 2.21 -5.43
N ARG A 289 -12.59 2.38 -4.64
CA ARG A 289 -11.31 2.87 -5.15
C ARG A 289 -10.64 1.85 -6.07
N LYS A 290 -10.63 0.58 -5.67
CA LYS A 290 -10.15 -0.52 -6.51
C LYS A 290 -11.00 -0.67 -7.77
N LEU A 291 -12.34 -0.49 -7.64
CA LEU A 291 -13.25 -0.47 -8.77
C LEU A 291 -12.86 0.60 -9.78
N GLY A 292 -12.63 1.83 -9.34
CA GLY A 292 -12.20 2.94 -10.21
C GLY A 292 -10.86 2.69 -10.87
N TYR A 293 -9.88 2.20 -10.14
CA TYR A 293 -8.57 1.84 -10.67
C TYR A 293 -8.67 0.80 -11.79
N LEU A 294 -9.46 -0.27 -11.58
CA LEU A 294 -9.65 -1.32 -12.58
C LEU A 294 -10.49 -0.86 -13.77
N ALA A 295 -11.47 0.01 -13.55
CA ALA A 295 -12.27 0.60 -14.62
C ALA A 295 -11.39 1.42 -15.59
N ALA A 296 -10.50 2.26 -15.05
CA ALA A 296 -9.53 2.99 -15.87
C ALA A 296 -8.59 2.05 -16.61
N LYS A 297 -8.09 1.03 -15.93
CA LYS A 297 -7.24 0.01 -16.52
C LYS A 297 -7.91 -0.69 -17.69
N TYR A 298 -9.16 -1.14 -17.53
CA TYR A 298 -9.89 -1.85 -18.59
C TYR A 298 -10.12 -0.97 -19.81
N LEU A 299 -10.49 0.30 -19.61
CA LEU A 299 -10.65 1.25 -20.72
C LEU A 299 -9.33 1.50 -21.47
N ILE A 300 -8.25 1.75 -20.75
CA ILE A 300 -6.93 2.00 -21.35
C ILE A 300 -6.39 0.74 -22.05
N ASP A 301 -6.55 -0.44 -21.43
CA ASP A 301 -6.15 -1.70 -22.06
C ASP A 301 -6.94 -1.98 -23.34
N ALA A 302 -8.23 -1.66 -23.38
CA ALA A 302 -9.04 -1.77 -24.60
C ALA A 302 -8.57 -0.79 -25.69
N LEU A 303 -8.30 0.46 -25.32
CA LEU A 303 -7.92 1.51 -26.24
C LEU A 303 -6.51 1.39 -26.81
N ASP A 304 -5.54 0.99 -25.98
CA ASP A 304 -4.13 1.03 -26.36
C ASP A 304 -3.59 -0.37 -26.69
N ASN A 305 -4.14 -1.42 -26.08
CA ASN A 305 -3.68 -2.80 -26.23
C ASN A 305 -4.68 -3.71 -26.97
N SER A 306 -5.84 -3.16 -27.38
CA SER A 306 -6.94 -3.90 -28.03
C SER A 306 -7.39 -5.13 -27.23
N ILE A 307 -7.35 -5.05 -25.89
CA ILE A 307 -7.84 -6.10 -24.99
C ILE A 307 -9.33 -5.87 -24.76
N PRO A 308 -10.22 -6.78 -25.18
CA PRO A 308 -11.65 -6.57 -25.07
C PRO A 308 -12.09 -6.47 -23.60
N ILE A 309 -12.99 -5.53 -23.31
CA ILE A 309 -13.64 -5.39 -22.00
C ILE A 309 -14.51 -6.62 -21.76
N LYS A 310 -14.42 -7.18 -20.56
CA LYS A 310 -15.23 -8.32 -20.12
C LYS A 310 -16.00 -7.96 -18.86
N SER A 311 -17.23 -8.47 -18.76
CA SER A 311 -18.02 -8.36 -17.54
C SER A 311 -17.27 -8.94 -16.34
N THR A 312 -17.10 -8.12 -15.30
CA THR A 312 -16.30 -8.48 -14.13
C THR A 312 -17.02 -8.08 -12.85
N LEU A 313 -17.15 -9.03 -11.91
CA LEU A 313 -17.54 -8.77 -10.53
C LEU A 313 -16.29 -8.78 -9.65
N LEU A 314 -16.13 -7.73 -8.87
CA LEU A 314 -15.08 -7.66 -7.85
C LEU A 314 -15.55 -8.40 -6.58
N GLU A 315 -14.59 -9.01 -5.91
CA GLU A 315 -14.80 -9.58 -4.57
C GLU A 315 -15.14 -8.46 -3.59
N ASN A 316 -16.20 -8.68 -2.79
CA ASN A 316 -16.62 -7.77 -1.75
C ASN A 316 -15.65 -7.80 -0.57
N SER A 317 -15.34 -6.65 0.03
CA SER A 317 -14.52 -6.59 1.25
C SER A 317 -15.28 -7.11 2.48
N GLY A 318 -16.60 -7.03 2.46
CA GLY A 318 -17.47 -7.63 3.45
C GLY A 318 -17.51 -6.89 4.79
N PHE A 319 -17.90 -7.59 5.86
CA PHE A 319 -17.83 -7.05 7.21
C PHE A 319 -16.40 -7.06 7.70
N ARG A 320 -15.87 -5.89 8.03
CA ARG A 320 -14.63 -5.84 8.80
C ARG A 320 -14.93 -6.09 10.27
N HIS A 321 -14.38 -7.17 10.79
CA HIS A 321 -14.50 -7.47 12.22
C HIS A 321 -13.51 -6.60 13.00
N TRP A 322 -14.03 -5.53 13.60
CA TRP A 322 -13.31 -4.61 14.47
C TRP A 322 -13.28 -5.11 15.92
N HIS A 323 -13.41 -6.40 16.16
CA HIS A 323 -13.38 -6.97 17.48
C HIS A 323 -11.95 -7.31 17.87
N ALA A 324 -11.28 -6.36 18.53
CA ALA A 324 -10.31 -6.76 19.53
C ALA A 324 -11.08 -7.64 20.53
N HIS A 325 -10.70 -8.91 20.65
CA HIS A 325 -11.11 -9.72 21.80
C HIS A 325 -10.58 -9.00 23.06
N ILE A 326 -11.43 -8.23 23.69
CA ILE A 326 -11.14 -7.51 24.91
C ILE A 326 -11.63 -8.41 26.02
N ASP A 327 -10.70 -9.08 26.69
CA ASP A 327 -11.01 -9.76 27.93
C ASP A 327 -11.26 -8.68 28.99
N THR A 328 -12.51 -8.58 29.47
CA THR A 328 -12.97 -7.51 30.38
C THR A 328 -12.48 -7.64 31.82
N ASN A 329 -11.62 -8.62 32.10
CA ASN A 329 -11.01 -8.78 33.42
C ASN A 329 -9.86 -7.78 33.59
N ALA A 330 -10.20 -6.52 33.89
CA ALA A 330 -9.22 -5.47 34.14
C ALA A 330 -8.29 -5.83 35.29
N THR A 331 -6.99 -5.85 35.04
CA THR A 331 -5.98 -5.95 36.09
C THR A 331 -5.29 -4.61 36.25
N LEU A 332 -5.17 -4.12 37.47
CA LEU A 332 -4.48 -2.85 37.81
C LEU A 332 -2.95 -2.91 37.55
N LYS A 333 -2.40 -4.09 37.27
CA LYS A 333 -0.96 -4.26 36.97
C LYS A 333 -0.70 -4.05 35.48
N PRO A 334 0.29 -3.23 35.09
CA PRO A 334 0.58 -2.96 33.70
C PRO A 334 1.09 -4.21 32.97
N LEU A 335 0.68 -4.39 31.71
CA LEU A 335 1.36 -5.25 30.75
C LEU A 335 2.67 -4.60 30.34
N ARG A 336 3.78 -5.31 30.46
CA ARG A 336 5.11 -4.79 30.14
C ARG A 336 5.64 -5.38 28.85
N ILE A 337 5.99 -4.49 27.94
CA ILE A 337 6.42 -4.82 26.59
C ILE A 337 7.86 -4.37 26.39
N LEU A 338 8.71 -5.26 25.90
CA LEU A 338 10.05 -4.93 25.43
C LEU A 338 10.08 -4.89 23.91
N THR A 339 10.49 -3.76 23.34
CA THR A 339 10.50 -3.54 21.89
C THR A 339 11.70 -2.68 21.45
N LEU A 340 11.94 -2.67 20.15
CA LEU A 340 12.98 -1.87 19.52
C LEU A 340 12.50 -0.41 19.34
N ASP A 341 13.42 0.54 19.47
CA ASP A 341 13.15 1.95 19.19
C ASP A 341 12.98 2.19 17.67
N THR A 342 11.72 2.31 17.25
CA THR A 342 11.31 2.39 15.84
C THR A 342 10.02 3.21 15.71
N PRO A 343 9.64 3.70 14.51
CA PRO A 343 8.33 4.30 14.28
C PRO A 343 7.17 3.44 14.75
N SER A 344 7.30 2.12 14.66
CA SER A 344 6.27 1.17 15.10
C SER A 344 6.12 1.12 16.63
N ALA A 345 7.19 1.27 17.38
CA ALA A 345 7.11 1.39 18.84
C ALA A 345 6.44 2.70 19.26
N TYR A 346 6.73 3.78 18.55
CA TYR A 346 6.09 5.07 18.78
C TYR A 346 4.58 4.99 18.53
N SER A 347 4.16 4.44 17.39
CA SER A 347 2.73 4.24 17.07
C SER A 347 2.04 3.35 18.12
N MET A 348 2.70 2.29 18.57
CA MET A 348 2.17 1.40 19.61
C MET A 348 2.04 2.13 20.97
N LYS A 349 3.04 2.94 21.37
CA LYS A 349 2.94 3.77 22.59
C LYS A 349 1.75 4.73 22.55
N HIS A 350 1.50 5.32 21.38
CA HIS A 350 0.35 6.23 21.22
C HIS A 350 -0.97 5.49 21.34
N LEU A 351 -1.14 4.38 20.63
CA LEU A 351 -2.40 3.62 20.57
C LEU A 351 -2.66 2.79 21.82
N SER A 352 -1.64 2.39 22.58
CA SER A 352 -1.81 1.62 23.82
C SER A 352 -2.66 2.37 24.88
N LYS A 353 -2.75 3.70 24.79
CA LYS A 353 -3.66 4.49 25.61
C LYS A 353 -5.12 4.12 25.34
N LEU A 354 -5.48 3.85 24.07
CA LEU A 354 -6.82 3.40 23.70
C LEU A 354 -7.10 1.98 24.24
N TYR A 355 -6.11 1.11 24.21
CA TYR A 355 -6.22 -0.21 24.83
C TYR A 355 -6.52 -0.10 26.31
N THR A 356 -5.74 0.72 27.04
CA THR A 356 -5.94 0.98 28.47
C THR A 356 -7.34 1.56 28.76
N GLN A 357 -7.81 2.52 27.97
CA GLN A 357 -9.15 3.10 28.14
C GLN A 357 -10.26 2.07 27.94
N LYS A 358 -10.12 1.16 26.98
CA LYS A 358 -11.14 0.14 26.66
C LYS A 358 -11.13 -1.05 27.62
N THR A 359 -9.95 -1.46 28.09
CA THR A 359 -9.80 -2.70 28.87
C THR A 359 -9.58 -2.43 30.37
N GLY A 360 -9.20 -1.22 30.76
CA GLY A 360 -8.72 -0.91 32.11
C GLY A 360 -7.32 -1.43 32.41
N THR A 361 -6.67 -2.14 31.49
CA THR A 361 -5.32 -2.70 31.69
C THR A 361 -4.25 -1.72 31.23
N PRO A 362 -3.40 -1.18 32.13
CA PRO A 362 -2.31 -0.29 31.74
C PRO A 362 -1.26 -1.03 30.90
N VAL A 363 -0.56 -0.29 30.02
CA VAL A 363 0.50 -0.83 29.17
C VAL A 363 1.77 0.00 29.34
N GLU A 364 2.87 -0.64 29.68
CA GLU A 364 4.20 -0.05 29.80
C GLU A 364 5.10 -0.57 28.66
N ILE A 365 5.64 0.32 27.84
CA ILE A 365 6.46 -0.03 26.69
C ILE A 365 7.88 0.48 26.91
N THR A 366 8.82 -0.45 27.01
CA THR A 366 10.26 -0.19 27.09
C THR A 366 10.86 -0.33 25.70
N THR A 367 11.55 0.70 25.21
CA THR A 367 12.29 0.68 23.95
C THR A 367 13.79 0.64 24.21
N VAL A 368 14.51 -0.14 23.39
CA VAL A 368 15.96 -0.28 23.41
C VAL A 368 16.51 -0.25 21.97
N LEU A 369 17.82 -0.04 21.84
CA LEU A 369 18.50 -0.12 20.55
C LEU A 369 18.69 -1.58 20.10
N TYR A 370 19.01 -1.78 18.80
CA TYR A 370 19.06 -3.13 18.22
C TYR A 370 20.03 -4.08 18.92
N ASP A 371 21.25 -3.64 19.18
CA ASP A 371 22.26 -4.48 19.84
C ASP A 371 21.93 -4.71 21.33
N GLU A 372 21.30 -3.73 21.99
CA GLU A 372 20.80 -3.86 23.36
C GLU A 372 19.62 -4.83 23.44
N MET A 373 18.77 -4.88 22.41
CA MET A 373 17.61 -5.76 22.35
C MET A 373 18.03 -7.24 22.39
N TYR A 374 19.03 -7.63 21.60
CA TYR A 374 19.54 -9.00 21.63
C TYR A 374 20.08 -9.37 23.00
N SER A 375 20.85 -8.48 23.63
CA SER A 375 21.40 -8.67 24.97
C SER A 375 20.31 -8.77 26.03
N ALA A 376 19.29 -7.93 25.95
CA ALA A 376 18.14 -7.95 26.86
C ALA A 376 17.35 -9.26 26.73
N LEU A 377 17.10 -9.75 25.50
CA LEU A 377 16.42 -11.02 25.27
C LEU A 377 17.24 -12.21 25.78
N SER A 378 18.58 -12.20 25.59
CA SER A 378 19.47 -13.26 26.03
C SER A 378 19.61 -13.35 27.56
N SER A 379 19.35 -12.26 28.28
CA SER A 379 19.42 -12.18 29.75
C SER A 379 18.08 -12.47 30.44
N LEU A 380 17.01 -12.77 29.70
CA LEU A 380 15.71 -13.06 30.30
C LEU A 380 15.72 -14.34 31.13
N GLY A 381 15.08 -14.29 32.29
CA GLY A 381 14.93 -15.40 33.23
C GLY A 381 13.61 -15.32 34.00
N PRO A 382 13.40 -16.22 34.99
CA PRO A 382 12.14 -16.32 35.74
C PRO A 382 11.71 -15.02 36.45
N ASP A 383 12.66 -14.15 36.76
CA ASP A 383 12.40 -12.85 37.41
C ASP A 383 12.17 -11.72 36.41
N SER A 384 12.05 -12.05 35.13
CA SER A 384 11.77 -11.05 34.09
C SER A 384 10.42 -10.36 34.31
N LYS A 385 10.43 -9.04 34.19
CA LYS A 385 9.23 -8.21 34.30
C LYS A 385 8.40 -8.10 33.00
N TYR A 386 8.94 -8.57 31.89
CA TYR A 386 8.30 -8.38 30.59
C TYR A 386 7.32 -9.50 30.27
N ASP A 387 6.11 -9.11 29.86
CA ASP A 387 5.02 -10.00 29.44
C ASP A 387 5.04 -10.28 27.94
N ILE A 388 5.38 -9.26 27.14
CA ILE A 388 5.39 -9.30 25.69
C ILE A 388 6.76 -8.89 25.17
N LEU A 389 7.27 -9.66 24.22
CA LEU A 389 8.58 -9.46 23.63
C LEU A 389 8.46 -9.25 22.12
N ARG A 390 9.15 -8.22 21.62
CA ARG A 390 9.38 -8.08 20.20
C ARG A 390 10.60 -8.91 19.81
N ILE A 391 10.41 -9.81 18.86
CA ILE A 391 11.47 -10.62 18.29
C ILE A 391 11.75 -10.12 16.86
N ASP A 392 13.01 -9.96 16.51
CA ASP A 392 13.40 -9.71 15.13
C ASP A 392 13.06 -10.94 14.27
N VAL A 393 12.64 -10.70 13.04
CA VAL A 393 12.25 -11.78 12.11
C VAL A 393 13.31 -12.86 11.97
N THR A 394 14.58 -12.50 12.12
CA THR A 394 15.72 -13.39 11.96
C THR A 394 16.09 -14.14 13.27
N TRP A 395 15.53 -13.74 14.40
CA TRP A 395 15.90 -14.29 15.71
C TRP A 395 14.92 -15.33 16.24
N LEU A 396 13.78 -15.56 15.56
CA LEU A 396 12.75 -16.46 16.07
C LEU A 396 13.28 -17.89 16.26
N ASN A 397 14.07 -18.39 15.32
CA ASN A 397 14.64 -19.74 15.41
C ASN A 397 15.50 -19.93 16.67
N TRP A 398 16.23 -18.89 17.08
CA TRP A 398 17.07 -18.92 18.29
C TRP A 398 16.25 -18.78 19.57
N PHE A 399 15.32 -17.84 19.62
CA PHE A 399 14.66 -17.46 20.86
C PHE A 399 13.34 -18.17 21.13
N SER A 400 12.65 -18.76 20.14
CA SER A 400 11.29 -19.26 20.29
C SER A 400 11.10 -20.16 21.52
N GLU A 401 11.76 -21.31 21.58
CA GLU A 401 11.60 -22.29 22.66
C GLU A 401 12.28 -21.84 23.96
N GLN A 402 13.22 -20.90 23.87
CA GLN A 402 13.98 -20.45 25.05
C GLN A 402 13.19 -19.47 25.90
N ILE A 403 12.57 -18.45 25.27
CA ILE A 403 11.98 -17.31 26.00
C ILE A 403 10.52 -17.01 25.62
N LEU A 404 9.92 -17.71 24.66
CA LEU A 404 8.52 -17.52 24.26
C LEU A 404 7.62 -18.69 24.64
N GLN A 405 6.31 -18.40 24.76
CA GLN A 405 5.24 -19.40 24.85
C GLN A 405 4.59 -19.56 23.47
N PRO A 406 4.24 -20.79 23.04
CA PRO A 406 3.44 -21.00 21.84
C PRO A 406 2.06 -20.38 22.00
N LEU A 407 1.68 -19.46 21.08
CA LEU A 407 0.42 -18.72 21.13
C LEU A 407 -0.78 -19.64 20.96
N ASP A 408 -0.66 -20.65 20.09
CA ASP A 408 -1.70 -21.67 19.83
C ASP A 408 -1.97 -22.56 21.06
N LYS A 409 -1.05 -22.66 22.00
CA LYS A 409 -1.24 -23.34 23.30
C LYS A 409 -1.94 -22.45 24.32
N ILE A 410 -1.78 -21.13 24.24
CA ILE A 410 -2.47 -20.16 25.10
C ILE A 410 -3.94 -20.07 24.70
N ASP A 411 -4.20 -19.88 23.40
CA ASP A 411 -5.54 -19.83 22.80
C ASP A 411 -5.49 -20.33 21.33
N PRO A 412 -6.04 -21.53 21.04
CA PRO A 412 -6.05 -22.07 19.68
C PRO A 412 -6.78 -21.19 18.65
N SER A 413 -7.68 -20.31 19.08
CA SER A 413 -8.41 -19.41 18.17
C SER A 413 -7.51 -18.41 17.46
N VAL A 414 -6.29 -18.16 17.96
CA VAL A 414 -5.30 -17.29 17.33
C VAL A 414 -4.92 -17.74 15.92
N LEU A 415 -5.07 -19.03 15.61
CA LEU A 415 -4.77 -19.55 14.28
C LEU A 415 -5.72 -18.98 13.20
N SER A 416 -6.94 -18.60 13.58
CA SER A 416 -7.87 -17.96 12.65
C SER A 416 -7.43 -16.55 12.24
N ASP A 417 -6.66 -15.85 13.08
CA ASP A 417 -6.14 -14.51 12.79
C ASP A 417 -5.15 -14.51 11.61
N LEU A 418 -4.50 -15.66 11.36
CA LEU A 418 -3.51 -15.80 10.28
C LEU A 418 -4.10 -15.52 8.90
N ASN A 419 -5.40 -15.73 8.71
CA ASN A 419 -6.10 -15.44 7.46
C ASN A 419 -6.10 -13.94 7.10
N SER A 420 -5.96 -13.07 8.09
CA SER A 420 -5.94 -11.62 7.92
C SER A 420 -4.60 -11.09 7.41
N PHE A 421 -3.52 -11.87 7.54
CA PHE A 421 -2.17 -11.44 7.20
C PHE A 421 -1.74 -11.88 5.80
N ILE A 422 -0.75 -11.20 5.26
CA ILE A 422 -0.06 -11.58 4.02
C ILE A 422 0.69 -12.91 4.31
N PRO A 423 0.42 -14.01 3.59
CA PRO A 423 0.95 -15.33 3.92
C PRO A 423 2.47 -15.39 4.06
N SER A 424 3.19 -14.73 3.17
CA SER A 424 4.66 -14.69 3.17
C SER A 424 5.26 -13.95 4.37
N THR A 425 4.46 -13.22 5.16
CA THR A 425 4.89 -12.62 6.42
C THR A 425 4.71 -13.55 7.62
N ILE A 426 4.04 -14.69 7.45
CA ILE A 426 3.78 -15.65 8.53
C ILE A 426 4.86 -16.73 8.53
N GLU A 427 4.98 -17.46 7.44
CA GLU A 427 5.98 -18.52 7.32
C GLU A 427 7.21 -18.03 6.55
N PRO A 428 8.41 -18.32 7.04
CA PRO A 428 8.79 -19.14 8.21
C PRO A 428 8.98 -18.34 9.51
N TYR A 429 8.45 -17.12 9.63
CA TYR A 429 8.86 -16.14 10.64
C TYR A 429 8.00 -16.13 11.90
N SER A 430 6.91 -16.90 11.95
CA SER A 430 6.00 -16.99 13.11
C SER A 430 5.91 -18.37 13.71
N THR A 431 6.26 -19.41 12.94
CA THR A 431 6.03 -20.82 13.29
C THR A 431 7.34 -21.58 13.42
N ILE A 432 7.50 -22.33 14.52
CA ILE A 432 8.63 -23.23 14.77
C ILE A 432 8.09 -24.59 15.17
N LYS A 433 8.53 -25.66 14.50
CA LYS A 433 8.12 -27.05 14.78
C LYS A 433 6.59 -27.23 14.82
N GLY A 434 5.85 -26.51 13.98
CA GLY A 434 4.40 -26.59 13.87
C GLY A 434 3.62 -25.81 14.93
N HIS A 435 4.28 -25.03 15.80
CA HIS A 435 3.64 -24.18 16.80
C HIS A 435 3.84 -22.70 16.45
N LEU A 436 2.79 -21.89 16.65
CA LEU A 436 2.80 -20.46 16.44
C LEU A 436 3.38 -19.75 17.69
N TYR A 437 4.51 -19.06 17.55
CA TYR A 437 5.16 -18.33 18.63
C TYR A 437 4.96 -16.83 18.61
N THR A 438 4.71 -16.27 17.40
CA THR A 438 4.61 -14.81 17.23
C THR A 438 3.53 -14.46 16.24
N LEU A 439 2.97 -13.24 16.35
CA LEU A 439 2.21 -12.59 15.28
C LEU A 439 3.03 -11.50 14.60
N PRO A 440 2.87 -11.31 13.26
CA PRO A 440 3.61 -10.29 12.52
C PRO A 440 3.15 -8.90 12.97
N PHE A 441 4.07 -8.14 13.54
CA PHE A 441 3.81 -6.79 14.05
C PHE A 441 4.23 -5.72 13.03
N THR A 442 5.48 -5.77 12.57
CA THR A 442 6.02 -4.80 11.61
C THR A 442 6.97 -5.50 10.64
N PRO A 443 6.47 -6.42 9.80
CA PRO A 443 7.31 -6.98 8.74
C PRO A 443 7.74 -5.84 7.82
N SER A 444 8.97 -5.90 7.35
CA SER A 444 9.57 -4.83 6.57
C SER A 444 10.43 -5.40 5.45
N ILE A 445 10.52 -4.68 4.35
CA ILE A 445 11.30 -5.06 3.18
C ILE A 445 12.29 -3.95 2.84
N ALA A 446 13.51 -4.33 2.49
CA ALA A 446 14.46 -3.40 1.90
C ALA A 446 13.96 -2.94 0.53
N SER A 447 13.88 -1.65 0.30
CA SER A 447 13.42 -1.03 -0.95
C SER A 447 14.37 0.09 -1.37
N LEU A 448 14.40 0.38 -2.66
CA LEU A 448 15.12 1.52 -3.21
C LEU A 448 14.24 2.76 -3.18
N PHE A 449 14.74 3.84 -2.59
CA PHE A 449 14.17 5.19 -2.65
C PHE A 449 15.06 6.07 -3.48
N TYR A 450 14.47 6.91 -4.35
CA TYR A 450 15.22 7.79 -5.25
C TYR A 450 14.52 9.13 -5.43
N ARG A 451 15.27 10.12 -5.85
CA ARG A 451 14.82 11.48 -6.15
C ARG A 451 14.12 11.50 -7.51
N LYS A 452 12.79 11.42 -7.51
CA LYS A 452 11.96 11.42 -8.71
C LYS A 452 12.23 12.61 -9.61
N ASP A 453 12.35 13.79 -9.03
CA ASP A 453 12.68 15.04 -9.74
C ASP A 453 14.02 14.98 -10.49
N LEU A 454 15.01 14.26 -9.99
CA LEU A 454 16.30 14.09 -10.66
C LEU A 454 16.21 13.08 -11.81
N PHE A 455 15.50 11.98 -11.60
CA PHE A 455 15.35 10.92 -12.60
C PHE A 455 14.41 11.31 -13.75
N GLU A 456 13.43 12.16 -13.49
CA GLU A 456 12.48 12.65 -14.50
C GLU A 456 12.96 13.88 -15.25
N ASN A 457 13.98 14.56 -14.77
CA ASN A 457 14.52 15.78 -15.36
C ASN A 457 15.12 15.50 -16.73
N SER A 458 14.61 16.17 -17.77
CA SER A 458 15.02 15.97 -19.15
C SER A 458 16.50 16.32 -19.41
N ILE A 459 17.05 17.28 -18.65
CA ILE A 459 18.47 17.69 -18.77
C ILE A 459 19.36 16.56 -18.24
N TYR A 460 19.06 16.02 -17.04
CA TYR A 460 19.84 14.92 -16.48
C TYR A 460 19.73 13.64 -17.29
N LYS A 461 18.52 13.33 -17.83
CA LYS A 461 18.32 12.21 -18.77
C LYS A 461 19.21 12.34 -19.99
N GLN A 462 19.24 13.51 -20.62
CA GLN A 462 20.06 13.75 -21.79
C GLN A 462 21.56 13.72 -21.47
N MET A 463 22.01 14.35 -20.37
CA MET A 463 23.41 14.32 -19.92
C MET A 463 23.88 12.88 -19.63
N TYR A 464 23.03 12.07 -19.00
CA TYR A 464 23.33 10.67 -18.73
C TYR A 464 23.47 9.88 -20.03
N TRP A 465 22.55 10.09 -20.99
CA TRP A 465 22.62 9.47 -22.31
C TRP A 465 23.89 9.92 -23.09
N GLU A 466 24.22 11.20 -23.07
CA GLU A 466 25.45 11.74 -23.72
C GLU A 466 26.70 11.04 -23.19
N LYS A 467 26.76 10.82 -21.88
CA LYS A 467 27.91 10.25 -21.19
C LYS A 467 27.99 8.71 -21.32
N TYR A 468 26.87 8.01 -21.18
CA TYR A 468 26.88 6.55 -21.06
C TYR A 468 26.20 5.82 -22.22
N LYS A 469 25.55 6.53 -23.14
CA LYS A 469 24.73 5.98 -24.26
C LYS A 469 23.65 5.00 -23.77
N LYS A 470 23.11 5.28 -22.57
CA LYS A 470 22.00 4.57 -21.93
C LYS A 470 21.01 5.58 -21.38
N ASN A 471 19.74 5.22 -21.29
CA ASN A 471 18.72 6.03 -20.61
C ASN A 471 18.99 6.10 -19.12
N LEU A 472 18.63 7.24 -18.50
CA LEU A 472 18.58 7.38 -17.06
C LEU A 472 17.24 6.80 -16.60
N GLU A 473 17.27 5.60 -16.08
CA GLU A 473 16.12 4.86 -15.56
C GLU A 473 16.41 4.39 -14.14
N VAL A 474 15.38 3.94 -13.42
CA VAL A 474 15.53 3.36 -12.08
C VAL A 474 16.41 2.10 -12.20
N PRO A 475 17.49 1.97 -11.42
CA PRO A 475 18.44 0.87 -11.58
C PRO A 475 17.80 -0.47 -11.23
N THR A 476 17.97 -1.46 -12.09
CA THR A 476 17.52 -2.84 -11.90
C THR A 476 18.63 -3.77 -11.43
N THR A 477 19.89 -3.31 -11.52
CA THR A 477 21.07 -4.02 -11.02
C THR A 477 21.93 -3.11 -10.14
N PHE A 478 22.75 -3.66 -9.26
CA PHE A 478 23.66 -2.88 -8.44
C PHE A 478 24.81 -2.24 -9.24
N ASP A 479 25.14 -2.77 -10.39
CA ASP A 479 26.11 -2.11 -11.29
C ASP A 479 25.51 -0.86 -11.93
N GLU A 480 24.22 -0.89 -12.30
CA GLU A 480 23.48 0.30 -12.73
C GLU A 480 23.32 1.29 -11.59
N PHE A 481 23.00 0.80 -10.37
CA PHE A 481 22.91 1.63 -9.17
C PHE A 481 24.22 2.41 -8.94
N ASN A 482 25.36 1.75 -8.96
CA ASN A 482 26.66 2.39 -8.79
C ASN A 482 27.00 3.38 -9.93
N LYS A 483 26.64 3.05 -11.17
CA LYS A 483 26.81 3.95 -12.32
C LYS A 483 25.99 5.24 -12.17
N ILE A 484 24.73 5.12 -11.74
CA ILE A 484 23.85 6.27 -11.50
C ILE A 484 24.31 7.04 -10.26
N ALA A 485 24.72 6.35 -9.19
CA ALA A 485 25.28 6.97 -8.01
C ALA A 485 26.51 7.81 -8.35
N ARG A 486 27.41 7.29 -9.19
CA ARG A 486 28.55 8.07 -9.71
C ARG A 486 28.13 9.30 -10.49
N PHE A 487 27.08 9.17 -11.32
CA PHE A 487 26.57 10.28 -12.13
C PHE A 487 26.03 11.42 -11.27
N PHE A 488 25.33 11.09 -10.17
CA PHE A 488 24.78 12.07 -9.24
C PHE A 488 25.73 12.46 -8.10
N THR A 489 26.95 11.95 -8.04
CA THR A 489 27.93 12.39 -7.03
C THR A 489 28.70 13.60 -7.54
N LYS A 490 28.63 14.74 -6.85
CA LYS A 490 29.19 16.02 -7.24
C LYS A 490 30.72 15.96 -7.53
N LYS A 491 31.45 15.13 -6.76
CA LYS A 491 32.90 14.88 -6.99
C LYS A 491 33.20 14.35 -8.40
N PHE A 492 32.28 13.58 -9.01
CA PHE A 492 32.46 12.97 -10.35
C PHE A 492 31.63 13.66 -11.44
N ASN A 493 30.72 14.52 -11.03
CA ASN A 493 29.88 15.33 -11.90
C ASN A 493 29.55 16.66 -11.20
N PRO A 494 30.35 17.70 -11.42
CA PRO A 494 30.21 19.00 -10.74
C PRO A 494 28.86 19.68 -10.92
N ILE A 495 28.08 19.28 -11.95
CA ILE A 495 26.73 19.81 -12.24
C ILE A 495 25.67 19.05 -11.44
N SER A 496 26.02 17.99 -10.71
CA SER A 496 25.07 17.29 -9.87
C SER A 496 24.43 18.22 -8.84
N PRO A 497 23.09 18.19 -8.69
CA PRO A 497 22.40 19.02 -7.70
C PRO A 497 22.52 18.46 -6.27
N VAL A 498 23.06 17.25 -6.11
CA VAL A 498 23.25 16.58 -4.82
C VAL A 498 24.72 16.25 -4.60
N ASP A 499 25.13 16.18 -3.36
CA ASP A 499 26.54 15.95 -3.01
C ASP A 499 26.91 14.47 -3.23
N TYR A 500 25.97 13.54 -2.96
CA TYR A 500 26.21 12.11 -3.05
C TYR A 500 25.14 11.42 -3.87
N GLY A 501 25.55 10.40 -4.62
CA GLY A 501 24.63 9.59 -5.44
C GLY A 501 23.90 8.51 -4.65
N ALA A 502 24.46 8.07 -3.53
CA ALA A 502 23.88 7.00 -2.71
C ALA A 502 24.19 7.18 -1.21
N THR A 503 23.46 6.43 -0.38
CA THR A 503 23.80 6.23 1.04
C THR A 503 24.35 4.82 1.26
N LEU A 504 25.06 4.62 2.38
CA LEU A 504 25.42 3.33 2.95
C LEU A 504 25.10 3.33 4.45
N THR A 505 24.52 2.24 4.94
CA THR A 505 24.15 2.06 6.35
C THR A 505 25.03 0.97 6.98
N LEU A 506 25.99 1.34 7.84
CA LEU A 506 27.05 0.45 8.28
C LEU A 506 27.30 0.52 9.81
N GLY A 507 26.34 0.95 10.63
CA GLY A 507 26.58 1.23 12.06
C GLY A 507 26.95 0.01 12.89
N SER A 508 26.09 -0.99 12.98
CA SER A 508 26.40 -2.26 13.65
C SER A 508 26.83 -3.34 12.67
N TYR A 509 27.33 -4.47 13.18
CA TYR A 509 27.69 -5.61 12.32
C TYR A 509 26.47 -6.20 11.62
N GLY A 510 25.31 -6.29 12.31
CA GLY A 510 24.06 -6.74 11.70
C GLY A 510 23.62 -5.87 10.53
N VAL A 511 23.75 -4.55 10.66
CA VAL A 511 23.44 -3.58 9.60
C VAL A 511 24.41 -3.70 8.44
N SER A 512 25.71 -3.80 8.71
CA SER A 512 26.74 -3.97 7.69
C SER A 512 26.59 -5.27 6.90
N SER A 513 26.18 -6.36 7.59
CA SER A 513 25.86 -7.62 6.91
C SER A 513 24.64 -7.50 6.00
N SER A 514 23.62 -6.72 6.38
CA SER A 514 22.44 -6.47 5.54
C SER A 514 22.79 -5.79 4.23
N GLU A 515 23.65 -4.78 4.25
CA GLU A 515 24.13 -4.09 3.04
C GLU A 515 24.87 -5.05 2.08
N PHE A 516 25.61 -5.99 2.61
CA PHE A 516 26.28 -7.03 1.82
C PHE A 516 25.25 -8.04 1.27
N LEU A 517 24.35 -8.55 2.13
CA LEU A 517 23.38 -9.58 1.77
C LEU A 517 22.38 -9.10 0.72
N ILE A 518 21.95 -7.84 0.77
CA ILE A 518 21.08 -7.25 -0.26
C ILE A 518 21.77 -7.35 -1.65
N ARG A 519 23.07 -7.09 -1.73
CA ARG A 519 23.84 -7.22 -2.98
C ARG A 519 24.04 -8.67 -3.39
N LEU A 520 24.34 -9.55 -2.45
CA LEU A 520 24.50 -10.99 -2.71
C LEU A 520 23.23 -11.57 -3.31
N PHE A 521 22.09 -11.36 -2.66
CA PHE A 521 20.80 -11.88 -3.12
C PHE A 521 20.32 -11.25 -4.43
N SER A 522 20.78 -10.03 -4.76
CA SER A 522 20.48 -9.39 -6.04
C SER A 522 20.92 -10.20 -7.26
N GLN A 523 21.86 -11.11 -7.09
CA GLN A 523 22.34 -12.01 -8.13
C GLN A 523 21.52 -13.29 -8.24
N GLN A 524 20.40 -13.38 -7.51
CA GLN A 524 19.51 -14.55 -7.43
C GLN A 524 20.23 -15.83 -6.97
N GLU A 525 21.37 -15.66 -6.32
CA GLU A 525 22.07 -16.76 -5.67
C GLU A 525 21.66 -16.86 -4.18
N ASN A 526 21.56 -18.10 -3.71
CA ASN A 526 21.36 -18.38 -2.30
C ASN A 526 22.70 -18.34 -1.56
N LEU A 527 22.61 -18.15 -0.21
CA LEU A 527 23.77 -18.33 0.66
C LEU A 527 24.31 -19.76 0.62
N TYR A 528 23.55 -20.71 0.11
CA TYR A 528 23.83 -22.14 0.11
C TYR A 528 24.01 -22.66 -1.31
N ASP A 529 24.89 -23.64 -1.43
CA ASP A 529 25.03 -24.39 -2.67
C ASP A 529 23.96 -25.51 -2.78
N LYS A 530 24.03 -26.28 -3.88
CA LYS A 530 23.14 -27.42 -4.14
C LYS A 530 23.20 -28.54 -3.10
N ASN A 531 24.22 -28.55 -2.23
CA ASN A 531 24.39 -29.48 -1.13
C ASN A 531 23.92 -28.89 0.21
N ASN A 532 23.29 -27.71 0.19
CA ASN A 532 22.89 -26.92 1.35
C ASN A 532 24.07 -26.44 2.23
N GLU A 533 25.27 -26.36 1.67
CA GLU A 533 26.44 -25.80 2.34
C GLU A 533 26.56 -24.31 2.08
N ILE A 534 26.90 -23.53 3.12
CA ILE A 534 27.07 -22.09 2.99
C ILE A 534 28.31 -21.75 2.16
N ARG A 535 28.19 -20.77 1.27
CA ARG A 535 29.25 -20.32 0.35
C ARG A 535 29.50 -18.84 0.44
N LEU A 536 30.11 -18.41 1.57
CA LEU A 536 30.43 -17.01 1.84
C LEU A 536 31.65 -16.52 1.03
N ASN A 537 32.49 -17.42 0.51
CA ASN A 537 33.70 -17.11 -0.26
C ASN A 537 33.54 -17.33 -1.77
N SER A 538 32.31 -17.41 -2.25
CA SER A 538 32.00 -17.56 -3.68
C SER A 538 32.44 -16.32 -4.50
N SER A 539 32.56 -16.48 -5.82
CA SER A 539 32.83 -15.35 -6.73
C SER A 539 31.73 -14.30 -6.68
N VAL A 540 30.47 -14.68 -6.47
CA VAL A 540 29.34 -13.79 -6.34
C VAL A 540 29.39 -13.05 -5.01
N ALA A 541 29.77 -13.70 -3.92
CA ALA A 541 29.98 -13.03 -2.63
C ALA A 541 31.12 -12.00 -2.72
N ASN A 542 32.21 -12.35 -3.40
CA ASN A 542 33.31 -11.41 -3.65
C ASN A 542 32.86 -10.21 -4.51
N TRP A 543 32.06 -10.46 -5.56
CA TRP A 543 31.45 -9.39 -6.36
C TRP A 543 30.56 -8.48 -5.47
N ALA A 544 29.69 -9.05 -4.65
CA ALA A 544 28.77 -8.31 -3.78
C ALA A 544 29.51 -7.37 -2.82
N LEU A 545 30.61 -7.86 -2.21
CA LEU A 545 31.43 -7.06 -1.30
C LEU A 545 32.19 -5.97 -2.06
N ASN A 546 32.77 -6.27 -3.22
CA ASN A 546 33.44 -5.28 -4.06
C ASN A 546 32.47 -4.20 -4.58
N ASN A 547 31.23 -4.59 -4.94
CA ASN A 547 30.17 -3.67 -5.35
C ASN A 547 29.79 -2.70 -4.21
N LEU A 548 29.72 -3.20 -2.97
CA LEU A 548 29.51 -2.36 -1.79
C LEU A 548 30.68 -1.34 -1.61
N ILE A 549 31.92 -1.78 -1.76
CA ILE A 549 33.11 -0.92 -1.68
C ILE A 549 33.13 0.12 -2.83
N GLU A 550 32.62 -0.25 -3.99
CA GLU A 550 32.44 0.72 -5.08
C GLU A 550 31.41 1.81 -4.70
N THR A 551 30.27 1.43 -4.08
CA THR A 551 29.25 2.37 -3.61
C THR A 551 29.81 3.38 -2.60
N LYS A 552 30.80 2.99 -1.77
CA LYS A 552 31.51 3.89 -0.83
C LYS A 552 32.04 5.17 -1.51
N LYS A 553 32.49 5.08 -2.76
CA LYS A 553 33.02 6.21 -3.51
C LYS A 553 31.97 7.28 -3.82
N TYR A 554 30.71 6.92 -3.78
CA TYR A 554 29.53 7.71 -4.17
C TYR A 554 28.65 8.08 -2.99
N SER A 555 29.04 7.68 -1.79
CA SER A 555 28.34 7.94 -0.53
C SER A 555 29.08 8.91 0.35
N SER A 556 28.42 9.47 1.37
CA SER A 556 29.09 10.29 2.38
C SER A 556 30.25 9.52 3.03
N PRO A 557 31.39 10.18 3.31
CA PRO A 557 32.45 9.59 4.13
C PRO A 557 31.96 9.13 5.51
N ASP A 558 31.01 9.88 6.08
CA ASP A 558 30.28 9.53 7.30
C ASP A 558 29.08 8.68 6.93
N TYR A 559 29.22 7.36 7.00
CA TYR A 559 28.12 6.45 6.72
C TYR A 559 27.00 6.56 7.77
N CYS A 560 25.76 6.25 7.37
CA CYS A 560 24.63 6.19 8.28
C CYS A 560 24.80 5.03 9.29
N LYS A 561 24.55 5.30 10.58
CA LYS A 561 24.68 4.29 11.63
C LYS A 561 23.49 3.33 11.69
N TRP A 562 22.31 3.88 11.42
CA TRP A 562 21.04 3.17 11.45
C TRP A 562 20.12 3.62 10.32
N TRP A 563 19.05 2.89 10.09
CA TRP A 563 18.10 3.16 9.02
C TRP A 563 17.36 4.50 9.18
N THR A 564 17.18 4.99 10.40
CA THR A 564 16.66 6.36 10.64
C THR A 564 17.59 7.43 10.12
N ASP A 565 18.90 7.24 10.26
CA ASP A 565 19.88 8.21 9.74
C ASP A 565 19.86 8.23 8.20
N THR A 566 19.67 7.04 7.59
CA THR A 566 19.55 6.91 6.13
C THR A 566 18.29 7.63 5.63
N ALA A 567 17.15 7.45 6.31
CA ALA A 567 15.92 8.16 5.97
C ALA A 567 16.07 9.67 6.11
N SER A 568 16.74 10.13 7.18
CA SER A 568 17.02 11.55 7.41
C SER A 568 17.96 12.14 6.36
N ALA A 569 19.05 11.45 6.03
CA ALA A 569 19.99 11.89 5.00
C ALA A 569 19.32 12.03 3.61
N PHE A 570 18.41 11.11 3.29
CA PHE A 570 17.60 11.20 2.07
C PHE A 570 16.60 12.37 2.14
N ALA A 571 15.93 12.56 3.28
CA ALA A 571 14.96 13.63 3.52
C ALA A 571 15.59 15.04 3.42
N GLU A 572 16.86 15.19 3.78
CA GLU A 572 17.63 16.44 3.62
C GLU A 572 17.83 16.83 2.15
N GLY A 573 17.66 15.91 1.21
CA GLY A 573 17.70 16.18 -0.22
C GLY A 573 19.11 16.21 -0.83
N ASN A 574 20.16 15.87 -0.07
CA ASN A 574 21.54 15.87 -0.54
C ASN A 574 22.02 14.56 -1.17
N VAL A 575 21.12 13.58 -1.30
CA VAL A 575 21.39 12.25 -1.82
C VAL A 575 20.40 11.89 -2.93
N ALA A 576 20.87 11.25 -4.00
CA ALA A 576 20.00 10.86 -5.12
C ALA A 576 19.23 9.56 -4.86
N MET A 577 19.84 8.58 -4.20
CA MET A 577 19.30 7.24 -3.96
C MET A 577 19.65 6.74 -2.56
N ALA A 578 18.71 5.98 -1.96
CA ALA A 578 18.93 5.30 -0.68
C ALA A 578 18.27 3.93 -0.70
N ILE A 579 18.91 2.92 -0.10
CA ILE A 579 18.26 1.63 0.21
C ILE A 579 17.85 1.68 1.67
N LEU A 580 16.58 1.38 1.95
CA LEU A 580 15.98 1.55 3.26
C LEU A 580 14.91 0.50 3.49
N TYR A 581 14.81 -0.01 4.72
CA TYR A 581 13.68 -0.85 5.09
C TYR A 581 12.39 -0.03 5.22
N THR A 582 11.29 -0.53 4.70
CA THR A 582 10.00 0.19 4.60
C THR A 582 9.44 0.65 5.93
N ASN A 583 9.75 -0.03 7.05
CA ASN A 583 9.34 0.38 8.39
C ASN A 583 10.05 1.66 8.91
N PHE A 584 11.08 2.14 8.24
CA PHE A 584 11.75 3.40 8.52
C PHE A 584 11.45 4.48 7.47
N ALA A 585 10.81 4.10 6.37
CA ALA A 585 10.58 4.99 5.23
C ALA A 585 9.66 6.19 5.56
N SER A 586 8.75 6.05 6.54
CA SER A 586 7.92 7.15 7.02
C SER A 586 8.75 8.34 7.53
N ASN A 587 9.97 8.10 8.01
CA ASN A 587 10.88 9.17 8.46
C ASN A 587 11.34 10.09 7.31
N ILE A 588 11.22 9.63 6.04
CA ILE A 588 11.46 10.48 4.86
C ILE A 588 10.47 11.64 4.79
N LEU A 589 9.23 11.42 5.27
CA LEU A 589 8.13 12.40 5.24
C LEU A 589 8.05 13.27 6.51
N ASN A 590 9.16 13.46 7.21
CA ASN A 590 9.19 14.33 8.37
C ASN A 590 8.91 15.79 7.97
N PRO A 591 8.47 16.67 8.91
CA PRO A 591 8.08 18.06 8.60
C PRO A 591 9.19 18.93 7.97
N TYR A 592 10.45 18.52 8.10
CA TYR A 592 11.63 19.26 7.57
C TYR A 592 12.13 18.65 6.26
N SER A 593 11.48 17.62 5.76
CA SER A 593 11.90 16.94 4.53
C SER A 593 11.84 17.86 3.31
N LYS A 594 12.94 17.90 2.57
CA LYS A 594 13.10 18.69 1.34
C LYS A 594 12.72 17.88 0.09
N VAL A 595 12.30 16.61 0.25
CA VAL A 595 12.02 15.71 -0.87
C VAL A 595 10.54 15.33 -0.97
N ILE A 596 9.65 15.91 -0.15
CA ILE A 596 8.20 15.67 -0.21
C ILE A 596 7.69 15.96 -1.63
N GLY A 597 6.88 15.04 -2.19
CA GLY A 597 6.40 15.09 -3.57
C GLY A 597 7.41 14.57 -4.62
N ASN A 598 8.69 14.41 -4.26
CA ASN A 598 9.77 13.98 -5.15
C ASN A 598 10.38 12.63 -4.77
N VAL A 599 9.68 11.84 -3.95
CA VAL A 599 10.12 10.51 -3.53
C VAL A 599 9.65 9.48 -4.54
N GLY A 600 10.59 8.88 -5.27
CA GLY A 600 10.38 7.68 -6.05
C GLY A 600 10.77 6.44 -5.23
N PHE A 601 10.19 5.30 -5.56
CA PHE A 601 10.47 4.03 -4.90
C PHE A 601 10.44 2.89 -5.91
N ALA A 602 11.24 1.87 -5.65
CA ALA A 602 11.33 0.65 -6.45
C ALA A 602 11.79 -0.53 -5.58
N SER A 603 11.61 -1.74 -6.08
CA SER A 603 12.30 -2.92 -5.51
C SER A 603 13.80 -2.69 -5.48
N THR A 604 14.49 -3.33 -4.54
CA THR A 604 15.97 -3.33 -4.56
C THR A 604 16.49 -3.83 -5.89
N PRO A 605 17.62 -3.31 -6.38
CA PRO A 605 18.25 -3.86 -7.58
C PRO A 605 18.43 -5.37 -7.47
N GLY A 606 18.06 -6.10 -8.54
CA GLY A 606 18.02 -7.58 -8.59
C GLY A 606 16.65 -8.17 -8.26
N HIS A 607 15.67 -7.36 -7.80
CA HIS A 607 14.30 -7.78 -7.50
C HIS A 607 14.18 -8.97 -6.53
N ASN A 608 15.14 -9.11 -5.63
CA ASN A 608 15.18 -10.14 -4.60
C ASN A 608 15.43 -9.49 -3.23
N PRO A 609 14.43 -8.79 -2.68
CA PRO A 609 14.58 -8.01 -1.46
C PRO A 609 14.74 -8.90 -0.22
N ILE A 610 15.38 -8.34 0.80
CA ILE A 610 15.50 -8.96 2.12
C ILE A 610 14.34 -8.51 3.00
N ILE A 611 13.73 -9.46 3.70
CA ILE A 611 12.77 -9.19 4.77
C ILE A 611 13.52 -8.86 6.07
N GLY A 612 12.96 -7.93 6.82
CA GLY A 612 13.33 -7.57 8.18
C GLY A 612 12.09 -7.28 9.01
N GLY A 613 12.28 -6.61 10.13
CA GLY A 613 11.17 -6.15 10.96
C GLY A 613 10.98 -6.98 12.23
N GLY A 614 9.85 -6.80 12.90
CA GLY A 614 9.61 -7.38 14.21
C GLY A 614 8.25 -8.00 14.38
N TYR A 615 8.23 -9.01 15.22
CA TYR A 615 7.08 -9.84 15.55
C TYR A 615 6.85 -9.80 17.07
N LEU A 616 5.61 -9.94 17.52
CA LEU A 616 5.28 -9.96 18.94
C LEU A 616 4.98 -11.37 19.40
N GLY A 617 5.59 -11.76 20.53
CA GLY A 617 5.35 -13.03 21.20
C GLY A 617 5.16 -12.85 22.69
N VAL A 618 4.52 -13.83 23.32
CA VAL A 618 4.31 -13.88 24.77
C VAL A 618 5.56 -14.42 25.45
N SER A 619 6.09 -13.68 26.43
CA SER A 619 7.24 -14.13 27.23
C SER A 619 6.94 -15.43 27.94
N LYS A 620 7.90 -16.37 27.94
CA LYS A 620 7.83 -17.63 28.66
C LYS A 620 7.65 -17.42 30.18
N TYR A 621 8.12 -16.29 30.66
CA TYR A 621 8.09 -15.92 32.08
C TYR A 621 6.89 -15.05 32.46
N SER A 622 6.03 -14.70 31.50
CA SER A 622 4.80 -13.95 31.78
C SER A 622 3.85 -14.80 32.63
N LYS A 623 3.34 -14.18 33.70
CA LYS A 623 2.29 -14.74 34.55
C LYS A 623 0.86 -14.44 34.03
N ARG A 624 0.76 -13.71 32.88
CA ARG A 624 -0.49 -13.27 32.30
C ARG A 624 -0.52 -13.55 30.77
N PRO A 625 -0.36 -14.83 30.37
CA PRO A 625 -0.22 -15.16 28.96
C PRO A 625 -1.47 -14.84 28.14
N LYS A 626 -2.68 -14.96 28.71
CA LYS A 626 -3.94 -14.67 28.00
C LYS A 626 -4.10 -13.18 27.71
N GLU A 627 -3.87 -12.32 28.71
CA GLU A 627 -3.93 -10.87 28.55
C GLU A 627 -2.83 -10.38 27.60
N SER A 628 -1.65 -10.99 27.66
CA SER A 628 -0.55 -10.70 26.74
C SER A 628 -0.94 -11.05 25.29
N LEU A 629 -1.53 -12.22 25.08
CA LEU A 629 -2.01 -12.61 23.75
C LEU A 629 -3.15 -11.71 23.26
N SER A 630 -4.08 -11.33 24.16
CA SER A 630 -5.15 -10.38 23.83
C SER A 630 -4.58 -9.05 23.33
N PHE A 631 -3.56 -8.49 24.00
CA PHE A 631 -2.88 -7.28 23.52
C PHE A 631 -2.18 -7.49 22.18
N ILE A 632 -1.48 -8.61 21.99
CA ILE A 632 -0.80 -8.91 20.71
C ILE A 632 -1.80 -8.99 19.58
N ARG A 633 -2.93 -9.70 19.76
CA ARG A 633 -4.01 -9.78 18.78
C ARG A 633 -4.57 -8.40 18.46
N TRP A 634 -4.83 -7.59 19.48
CA TRP A 634 -5.29 -6.21 19.32
C TRP A 634 -4.29 -5.36 18.53
N ALA A 635 -2.99 -5.45 18.85
CA ALA A 635 -1.97 -4.63 18.22
C ALA A 635 -1.65 -5.05 16.78
N CYS A 636 -1.78 -6.34 16.43
CA CYS A 636 -1.40 -6.87 15.12
C CYS A 636 -2.55 -6.91 14.12
N ASN A 637 -3.81 -7.00 14.58
CA ASN A 637 -4.98 -7.08 13.71
C ASN A 637 -5.61 -5.70 13.42
N GLU A 638 -6.56 -5.68 12.48
CA GLU A 638 -7.36 -4.49 12.22
C GLU A 638 -8.31 -4.20 13.41
N PRO A 639 -8.61 -2.92 13.67
CA PRO A 639 -8.23 -1.70 12.96
C PRO A 639 -6.88 -1.11 13.39
N ILE A 640 -6.32 -1.65 14.44
CA ILE A 640 -5.12 -1.07 15.08
C ILE A 640 -3.91 -1.18 14.16
N SER A 641 -3.85 -2.21 13.34
CA SER A 641 -2.83 -2.38 12.32
C SER A 641 -2.82 -1.23 11.31
N SER A 642 -3.97 -0.87 10.78
CA SER A 642 -4.13 0.31 9.89
C SER A 642 -3.83 1.62 10.63
N ALA A 643 -4.33 1.79 11.86
CA ALA A 643 -4.05 2.98 12.67
C ALA A 643 -2.55 3.14 12.97
N ARG A 644 -1.83 2.05 13.28
CA ARG A 644 -0.37 2.07 13.44
C ARG A 644 0.34 2.47 12.16
N THR A 645 -0.13 1.97 11.03
CA THR A 645 0.47 2.27 9.73
C THR A 645 0.26 3.75 9.36
N ALA A 646 -0.91 4.32 9.63
CA ALA A 646 -1.16 5.74 9.47
C ALA A 646 -0.19 6.61 10.33
N LEU A 647 0.25 6.09 11.47
CA LEU A 647 1.26 6.72 12.35
C LEU A 647 2.72 6.39 11.96
N GLY A 648 2.96 5.87 10.76
CA GLY A 648 4.32 5.63 10.23
C GLY A 648 4.88 4.22 10.48
N SER A 649 4.07 3.27 10.99
CA SER A 649 4.45 1.86 11.09
C SER A 649 4.26 1.14 9.74
N VAL A 650 4.45 -0.17 9.74
CA VAL A 650 4.10 -1.08 8.63
C VAL A 650 3.23 -2.20 9.18
N SER A 651 2.31 -2.70 8.37
CA SER A 651 1.40 -3.78 8.72
C SER A 651 1.67 -5.06 7.94
N ALA A 652 1.26 -6.20 8.50
CA ALA A 652 1.11 -7.45 7.77
C ALA A 652 -0.33 -7.70 7.32
N CYS A 653 -1.32 -6.93 7.81
CA CYS A 653 -2.72 -7.14 7.47
C CYS A 653 -3.02 -6.76 6.03
N LYS A 654 -3.68 -7.65 5.30
CA LYS A 654 -4.09 -7.43 3.89
C LYS A 654 -4.94 -6.16 3.73
N LEU A 655 -5.92 -5.95 4.62
CA LEU A 655 -6.83 -4.80 4.57
C LEU A 655 -6.13 -3.45 4.73
N THR A 656 -4.97 -3.39 5.41
CA THR A 656 -4.19 -2.15 5.48
C THR A 656 -3.74 -1.68 4.08
N TYR A 657 -3.42 -2.62 3.19
CA TYR A 657 -2.97 -2.33 1.81
C TYR A 657 -4.13 -2.00 0.87
N ASP A 658 -5.35 -2.34 1.24
CA ASP A 658 -6.57 -1.90 0.55
C ASP A 658 -6.99 -0.49 1.01
N ASN A 659 -6.37 0.04 2.07
CA ASN A 659 -6.66 1.36 2.61
C ASN A 659 -5.94 2.45 1.82
N TYR A 660 -6.70 3.14 0.98
CA TYR A 660 -6.14 4.13 0.06
C TYR A 660 -5.47 5.33 0.75
N GLU A 661 -5.99 5.84 1.84
CA GLU A 661 -5.39 6.99 2.52
C GLU A 661 -3.99 6.65 3.03
N ILE A 662 -3.82 5.42 3.55
CA ILE A 662 -2.52 4.90 3.95
C ILE A 662 -1.61 4.75 2.73
N ILE A 663 -2.11 4.12 1.65
CA ILE A 663 -1.35 3.90 0.43
C ILE A 663 -1.00 5.21 -0.28
N ASN A 664 -1.91 6.19 -0.28
CA ASN A 664 -1.62 7.49 -0.86
C ASN A 664 -0.57 8.27 -0.06
N HIS A 665 -0.59 8.13 1.26
CA HIS A 665 0.40 8.76 2.13
C HIS A 665 1.76 8.03 2.11
N TYR A 666 1.74 6.70 2.01
CA TYR A 666 2.92 5.83 1.94
C TYR A 666 2.89 4.95 0.70
N PRO A 667 3.06 5.50 -0.52
CA PRO A 667 2.81 4.78 -1.77
C PRO A 667 3.75 3.60 -2.03
N TRP A 668 4.91 3.57 -1.38
CA TRP A 668 5.83 2.41 -1.42
C TRP A 668 5.26 1.14 -0.78
N LEU A 669 4.20 1.23 0.03
CA LEU A 669 3.58 0.05 0.65
C LEU A 669 2.95 -0.88 -0.40
N ASN A 670 2.39 -0.35 -1.50
CA ASN A 670 1.90 -1.18 -2.61
C ASN A 670 3.01 -2.04 -3.24
N LEU A 671 4.21 -1.48 -3.34
CA LEU A 671 5.38 -2.22 -3.81
C LEU A 671 5.81 -3.25 -2.76
N ALA A 672 5.86 -2.86 -1.49
CA ALA A 672 6.21 -3.75 -0.39
C ALA A 672 5.29 -4.97 -0.32
N GLN A 673 3.98 -4.82 -0.54
CA GLN A 673 3.03 -5.92 -0.59
C GLN A 673 3.41 -6.96 -1.67
N LYS A 674 3.77 -6.49 -2.86
CA LYS A 674 4.23 -7.36 -3.97
C LYS A 674 5.57 -8.02 -3.64
N ASP A 675 6.48 -7.26 -3.08
CA ASP A 675 7.84 -7.72 -2.76
C ASP A 675 7.84 -8.72 -1.61
N PHE A 676 6.87 -8.69 -0.68
CA PHE A 676 6.70 -9.73 0.35
C PHE A 676 6.50 -11.12 -0.26
N ILE A 677 5.82 -11.23 -1.41
CA ILE A 677 5.59 -12.50 -2.10
C ILE A 677 6.90 -13.03 -2.72
N ASN A 678 7.78 -12.12 -3.16
CA ASN A 678 9.01 -12.45 -3.87
C ASN A 678 10.24 -12.42 -2.97
N CYS A 679 10.08 -12.15 -1.67
CA CYS A 679 11.22 -12.02 -0.79
C CYS A 679 11.81 -13.39 -0.42
N HIS A 680 13.11 -13.51 -0.59
CA HIS A 680 13.90 -14.66 -0.17
C HIS A 680 14.71 -14.29 1.06
N GLY A 681 14.15 -14.56 2.25
CA GLY A 681 14.77 -14.17 3.51
C GLY A 681 15.43 -15.29 4.28
N HIS A 682 15.63 -16.46 3.67
CA HIS A 682 16.25 -17.59 4.35
C HIS A 682 17.75 -17.36 4.55
N ARG A 683 18.10 -16.85 5.71
CA ARG A 683 19.47 -16.68 6.14
C ARG A 683 19.98 -17.87 6.91
N THR A 684 19.07 -18.73 7.43
CA THR A 684 19.42 -19.96 8.14
C THR A 684 19.83 -21.02 7.16
N PRO A 685 21.09 -21.48 7.17
CA PRO A 685 21.54 -22.58 6.31
C PRO A 685 20.76 -23.86 6.63
N PRO A 686 20.25 -24.59 5.62
CA PRO A 686 19.59 -25.88 5.83
C PRO A 686 20.49 -26.94 6.49
N SER A 687 21.79 -26.82 6.31
CA SER A 687 22.80 -27.70 6.93
C SER A 687 23.02 -27.43 8.42
N CYS A 688 22.54 -26.28 8.95
CA CYS A 688 22.71 -25.97 10.37
C CYS A 688 21.65 -26.66 11.21
N THR A 689 22.08 -27.18 12.35
CA THR A 689 21.17 -27.69 13.37
C THR A 689 20.40 -26.56 14.02
N THR A 690 19.12 -26.80 14.34
CA THR A 690 18.29 -25.84 15.07
C THR A 690 18.48 -26.02 16.59
N PRO A 691 18.48 -24.92 17.38
CA PRO A 691 18.27 -23.53 16.99
C PRO A 691 19.52 -22.86 16.39
N PHE A 692 19.33 -22.07 15.31
CA PHE A 692 20.39 -21.33 14.66
C PHE A 692 20.49 -19.89 15.20
N ASN A 693 21.70 -19.50 15.66
CA ASN A 693 21.96 -18.17 16.18
C ASN A 693 22.34 -17.20 15.05
N GLU A 694 21.34 -16.64 14.38
CA GLU A 694 21.56 -15.72 13.27
C GLU A 694 22.25 -14.41 13.69
N TYR A 695 22.02 -13.92 14.91
CA TYR A 695 22.71 -12.72 15.40
C TYR A 695 24.23 -12.91 15.43
N LYS A 696 24.69 -14.08 15.87
CA LYS A 696 26.11 -14.44 15.85
C LYS A 696 26.65 -14.53 14.42
N PHE A 697 25.87 -15.13 13.52
CA PHE A 697 26.23 -15.26 12.10
C PHE A 697 26.39 -13.88 11.43
N VAL A 698 25.38 -13.01 11.53
CA VAL A 698 25.46 -11.67 10.93
C VAL A 698 26.52 -10.81 11.60
N GLY A 699 26.84 -11.09 12.86
CA GLY A 699 27.95 -10.46 13.57
C GLY A 699 29.32 -10.77 12.95
N LEU A 700 29.58 -12.05 12.65
CA LEU A 700 30.82 -12.49 11.96
C LEU A 700 30.91 -11.89 10.57
N LEU A 701 29.82 -11.97 9.79
CA LEU A 701 29.76 -11.47 8.43
C LEU A 701 29.93 -9.94 8.38
N GLY A 702 29.22 -9.21 9.23
CA GLY A 702 29.29 -7.77 9.28
C GLY A 702 30.64 -7.22 9.74
N LYS A 703 31.33 -7.94 10.61
CA LYS A 703 32.72 -7.62 10.97
C LYS A 703 33.61 -7.70 9.74
N SER A 704 33.54 -8.77 8.95
CA SER A 704 34.32 -8.95 7.73
C SER A 704 34.00 -7.85 6.70
N VAL A 705 32.73 -7.48 6.54
CA VAL A 705 32.31 -6.37 5.68
C VAL A 705 32.95 -5.06 6.15
N LYS A 706 32.95 -4.75 7.44
CA LYS A 706 33.59 -3.54 7.98
C LYS A 706 35.10 -3.53 7.86
N ASP A 707 35.76 -4.67 8.05
CA ASP A 707 37.20 -4.78 7.87
C ASP A 707 37.60 -4.41 6.43
N VAL A 708 36.85 -4.86 5.43
CA VAL A 708 37.07 -4.50 4.03
C VAL A 708 36.71 -3.05 3.77
N TYR A 709 35.59 -2.56 4.29
CA TYR A 709 35.17 -1.16 4.14
C TYR A 709 36.23 -0.19 4.69
N ASN A 710 36.87 -0.54 5.80
CA ASN A 710 37.91 0.26 6.41
C ASN A 710 39.32 0.06 5.79
N GLY A 711 39.41 -0.83 4.78
CA GLY A 711 40.68 -1.12 4.10
C GLY A 711 41.65 -1.98 4.92
N ILE A 712 41.17 -2.67 5.96
CA ILE A 712 41.98 -3.56 6.83
C ILE A 712 42.30 -4.86 6.10
N LYS A 713 41.33 -5.35 5.30
CA LYS A 713 41.45 -6.63 4.56
C LYS A 713 40.99 -6.46 3.11
N GLN A 714 41.50 -7.34 2.24
CA GLN A 714 40.93 -7.50 0.89
C GLN A 714 39.65 -8.32 0.95
N SER A 715 38.73 -8.09 -0.01
CA SER A 715 37.41 -8.71 -0.03
C SER A 715 37.47 -10.26 0.01
N GLN A 716 38.31 -10.87 -0.82
CA GLN A 716 38.43 -12.33 -0.89
C GLN A 716 39.00 -12.93 0.40
N ASP A 717 40.00 -12.28 1.01
CA ASP A 717 40.63 -12.75 2.25
C ASP A 717 39.64 -12.70 3.43
N ALA A 718 38.86 -11.59 3.52
CA ALA A 718 37.85 -11.45 4.53
C ALA A 718 36.70 -12.48 4.38
N LEU A 719 36.32 -12.81 3.14
CA LEU A 719 35.29 -13.81 2.88
C LEU A 719 35.79 -15.24 3.13
N ASN A 720 37.04 -15.56 2.83
CA ASN A 720 37.66 -16.83 3.19
C ASN A 720 37.69 -17.04 4.71
N GLU A 721 38.13 -16.01 5.43
CA GLU A 721 38.15 -16.05 6.91
C GLU A 721 36.77 -16.23 7.51
N VAL A 722 35.76 -15.52 7.03
CA VAL A 722 34.39 -15.66 7.56
C VAL A 722 33.80 -17.02 7.22
N GLN A 723 34.15 -17.61 6.07
CA GLN A 723 33.75 -18.99 5.71
C GLN A 723 34.36 -19.99 6.70
N GLU A 724 35.65 -19.88 7.02
CA GLU A 724 36.32 -20.74 8.00
C GLU A 724 35.74 -20.59 9.41
N LEU A 725 35.50 -19.34 9.84
CA LEU A 725 34.88 -19.05 11.12
C LEU A 725 33.47 -19.62 11.22
N PHE A 726 32.68 -19.50 10.13
CA PHE A 726 31.34 -20.09 10.08
C PHE A 726 31.41 -21.61 10.23
N GLN A 727 32.27 -22.30 9.50
CA GLN A 727 32.45 -23.74 9.59
C GLN A 727 32.85 -24.15 10.99
N LYS A 728 33.77 -23.45 11.64
CA LYS A 728 34.21 -23.72 13.00
C LYS A 728 33.08 -23.52 14.03
N GLU A 729 32.27 -22.48 13.90
CA GLU A 729 31.28 -22.08 14.91
C GLU A 729 29.92 -22.77 14.77
N PHE A 730 29.56 -23.24 13.58
CA PHE A 730 28.23 -23.76 13.25
C PHE A 730 28.21 -25.19 12.69
N HIS A 731 29.36 -25.79 12.36
CA HIS A 731 29.44 -27.19 11.91
C HIS A 731 30.07 -28.16 12.94
N THR A 732 30.40 -27.69 14.11
CA THR A 732 31.01 -28.50 15.18
C THR A 732 30.00 -29.01 16.20
N LEU A 733 28.75 -29.31 15.77
CA LEU A 733 27.78 -30.00 16.66
C LEU A 733 27.22 -31.21 15.97
#